data_7a7c7afd5298c36dd17fbe1e928c1cb9
#
_entry.id   7a7c7afd5298c36dd17fbe1e928c1cb9
#
_cell.length_a   1.000
_cell.length_b   1.000
_cell.length_c   1.000
_cell.angle_alpha   90.00
_cell.angle_beta   90.00
_cell.angle_gamma   90.00
#
_symmetry.space_group_name_H-M   'P 1'
#
loop_
_entity.id
_entity.type
_entity.pdbx_description
1 polymer ?
#
loop_
_entity_poly.entity_id
_entity_poly.type
_entity_poly.pdbx_seq_one_letter_code
_entity_poly.pdbx_strand_id
1 'polypeptide(L)'
;FNYNLGLYDRWGFYKKNPTGYPPTHEYPYVLQGDQRTLTQQNAGAWNLDEITLPSGGKIDVTYESDDYAYVQNVRAGQMIAVEGFANGIDPLSNNLYDDDQKPFRYVAVKVPSNINTVERAKKGYYEHLDQVYYDCLVALKGNSFERISGYFEIAKSSPFLLDTNTGGSSNRLFIPIEFVEDKRKRDVSPITFTAVQKMRLELPELFYPGFEANNPGTAVIKSMAGLFNEIKNLFKGVVYNSMRKGWCRQVDTSAGASWIRLYNPDYKKLGGGSRVQKIELSDNWNAATGESESTYGQVYDYTTKGARFDGVEPIISSGVASYEPGIGGEENMMKEGMPFTDPKIFLAPKNIHYNEGPIGESLFPAPVVGYSKVTVRDLANETIGLNRNKSGQTIHEFYTARDFPTIVKSTSLHKERIRNGTLGRFFKFKGKDRLSASQGHTVEINDMHGKQKSQRIFDKDNSLISSVAYKYKVENEYAVAKRLVNEVDAINTRGEVSKAIQGVEVDVWQEMLQEENKMNTAGFGGNVDGFMVGIVPAFVPSAHGQLQRELTQFRASVTTKLIRRNGILDHVIAEENGSSVTTTNVLRDSETGQVLLTRTTNEFDDPIFNFTYPAHWAYEGMGQAYQNIGMEFSNVDIVDGRITSFDPTLFLKAGDEVLISPNGLKLYVTDLNGNLFLLDRFGTAPSSNISGAKLKVIRSGLRNQASIAIGQVSTREDPINSSSQQLDLGTSKKILDASVVTFSENWQVTCELNDQNPPKFTNTALNPYTRGMRGQWRPNASYVHYTDREPRLFYNNASLHIRDNGQAIDFTPFWTSTGTGKWIPSAMGSPKWPLSNLITIYDDRGNELENEDALGIPSAAYFGYNKSLPIAVANN
;
A
#
# COMPACT_ATOMS: atom_id res chain seq x y z
N PHE A 1 29.95 13.90 -5.49
CA PHE A 1 29.85 12.55 -6.10
C PHE A 1 28.80 12.60 -7.17
N ASN A 2 29.10 12.13 -8.38
CA ASN A 2 28.12 12.00 -9.43
C ASN A 2 27.25 10.77 -9.14
N TYR A 3 25.92 10.92 -9.24
CA TYR A 3 25.00 9.80 -9.15
C TYR A 3 25.25 8.82 -10.29
N ASN A 4 25.50 7.56 -9.95
CA ASN A 4 25.72 6.50 -10.92
C ASN A 4 24.66 5.42 -10.74
N LEU A 5 23.70 5.35 -11.65
CA LEU A 5 22.62 4.35 -11.64
C LEU A 5 23.13 2.92 -11.54
N GLY A 6 24.31 2.64 -12.10
CA GLY A 6 24.90 1.31 -12.05
C GLY A 6 25.38 0.84 -10.68
N LEU A 7 25.39 1.72 -9.68
CA LEU A 7 25.71 1.37 -8.30
C LEU A 7 24.48 1.09 -7.42
N TYR A 8 23.31 1.05 -8.01
CA TYR A 8 22.05 0.79 -7.30
C TYR A 8 21.33 -0.41 -7.92
N ASP A 9 20.70 -1.19 -7.08
CA ASP A 9 19.78 -2.21 -7.55
C ASP A 9 18.39 -1.59 -7.87
N ARG A 10 17.47 -2.41 -8.36
CA ARG A 10 16.11 -1.97 -8.70
C ARG A 10 15.27 -1.49 -7.50
N TRP A 11 15.69 -1.82 -6.26
CA TRP A 11 15.09 -1.37 -5.02
C TRP A 11 15.66 -0.04 -4.53
N GLY A 12 16.72 0.46 -5.20
CA GLY A 12 17.38 1.71 -4.85
C GLY A 12 18.48 1.56 -3.80
N PHE A 13 18.87 0.34 -3.44
CA PHE A 13 19.95 0.07 -2.50
C PHE A 13 21.29 -0.09 -3.20
N TYR A 14 22.37 0.20 -2.48
CA TYR A 14 23.71 0.09 -3.01
C TYR A 14 24.03 -1.34 -3.47
N LYS A 15 24.64 -1.42 -4.65
CA LYS A 15 25.03 -2.68 -5.26
C LYS A 15 26.37 -2.50 -5.98
N LYS A 16 27.37 -3.28 -5.58
CA LYS A 16 28.63 -3.36 -6.31
C LYS A 16 28.57 -4.54 -7.29
N ASN A 17 28.56 -4.28 -8.59
CA ASN A 17 28.57 -5.35 -9.56
C ASN A 17 29.94 -6.02 -9.63
N PRO A 18 30.00 -7.37 -9.72
CA PRO A 18 31.26 -8.10 -9.93
C PRO A 18 31.90 -7.72 -11.27
N THR A 19 33.22 -7.85 -11.34
CA THR A 19 33.98 -7.67 -12.57
C THR A 19 33.53 -8.70 -13.62
N GLY A 20 33.26 -8.26 -14.84
CA GLY A 20 32.84 -9.14 -15.95
C GLY A 20 31.34 -9.20 -16.21
N TYR A 21 30.51 -8.56 -15.38
CA TYR A 21 29.10 -8.35 -15.71
C TYR A 21 28.94 -7.20 -16.73
N PRO A 22 27.85 -7.21 -17.56
CA PRO A 22 27.57 -6.13 -18.50
C PRO A 22 27.47 -4.76 -17.79
N PRO A 23 27.52 -3.67 -18.55
CA PRO A 23 27.40 -2.32 -17.97
C PRO A 23 26.24 -2.22 -17.02
N THR A 24 26.50 -1.70 -15.86
CA THR A 24 25.68 -1.79 -14.67
C THR A 24 24.32 -1.11 -14.77
N HIS A 25 24.16 -0.16 -15.68
CA HIS A 25 22.88 0.53 -15.91
C HIS A 25 21.82 -0.34 -16.61
N GLU A 26 22.25 -1.40 -17.30
CA GLU A 26 21.35 -2.37 -17.95
C GLU A 26 21.07 -3.60 -17.08
N TYR A 27 21.65 -3.67 -15.89
CA TYR A 27 21.53 -4.82 -15.00
C TYR A 27 21.12 -4.43 -13.57
N PRO A 28 19.88 -4.05 -13.37
CA PRO A 28 19.41 -3.56 -12.06
C PRO A 28 19.06 -4.68 -11.08
N TYR A 29 19.27 -5.96 -11.44
CA TYR A 29 18.84 -7.08 -10.60
C TYR A 29 19.78 -7.27 -9.40
N VAL A 30 19.19 -7.65 -8.26
CA VAL A 30 19.95 -8.06 -7.08
C VAL A 30 20.62 -9.41 -7.37
N LEU A 31 21.90 -9.54 -7.04
CA LEU A 31 22.63 -10.78 -7.24
C LEU A 31 22.10 -11.88 -6.31
N GLN A 32 21.75 -13.02 -6.91
CA GLN A 32 21.23 -14.19 -6.20
C GLN A 32 22.34 -15.27 -6.06
N GLY A 33 22.06 -16.31 -5.29
CA GLY A 33 22.96 -17.48 -5.18
C GLY A 33 24.25 -17.22 -4.40
N ASP A 34 25.39 -17.60 -4.95
CA ASP A 34 26.71 -17.58 -4.29
C ASP A 34 27.18 -16.17 -3.88
N GLN A 35 26.55 -15.13 -4.38
CA GLN A 35 26.87 -13.73 -4.06
C GLN A 35 26.10 -13.19 -2.84
N ARG A 36 25.41 -14.06 -2.09
CA ARG A 36 24.56 -13.68 -0.96
C ARG A 36 25.29 -12.82 0.08
N THR A 37 26.49 -13.20 0.48
CA THR A 37 27.30 -12.44 1.46
C THR A 37 27.64 -11.04 0.95
N LEU A 38 28.02 -10.91 -0.32
CA LEU A 38 28.30 -9.61 -0.93
C LEU A 38 27.03 -8.76 -1.00
N THR A 39 25.88 -9.36 -1.36
CA THR A 39 24.59 -8.67 -1.40
C THR A 39 24.19 -8.16 -0.01
N GLN A 40 24.40 -8.96 1.04
CA GLN A 40 24.15 -8.57 2.43
C GLN A 40 25.01 -7.38 2.85
N GLN A 41 26.32 -7.42 2.59
CA GLN A 41 27.24 -6.33 2.90
C GLN A 41 26.87 -5.04 2.16
N ASN A 42 26.49 -5.15 0.89
CA ASN A 42 26.09 -4.01 0.09
C ASN A 42 24.77 -3.40 0.58
N ALA A 43 23.76 -4.21 0.88
CA ALA A 43 22.47 -3.74 1.36
C ALA A 43 22.55 -3.04 2.72
N GLY A 44 23.47 -3.49 3.60
CA GLY A 44 23.76 -2.86 4.89
C GLY A 44 24.70 -1.65 4.83
N ALA A 45 25.21 -1.27 3.64
CA ALA A 45 26.10 -0.13 3.51
C ALA A 45 25.41 1.16 4.00
N TRP A 46 26.14 1.91 4.84
CA TRP A 46 25.68 3.15 5.51
C TRP A 46 24.61 2.98 6.59
N ASN A 47 24.24 1.78 6.99
CA ASN A 47 23.45 1.58 8.20
C ASN A 47 24.29 1.84 9.44
N LEU A 48 23.67 2.28 10.52
CA LEU A 48 24.30 2.46 11.82
C LEU A 48 24.54 1.07 12.45
N ASP A 49 25.79 0.65 12.54
CA ASP A 49 26.17 -0.69 13.01
C ASP A 49 26.73 -0.71 14.43
N GLU A 50 27.26 0.39 14.95
CA GLU A 50 27.76 0.51 16.32
C GLU A 50 27.28 1.81 16.99
N ILE A 51 26.86 1.72 18.24
CA ILE A 51 26.59 2.84 19.13
C ILE A 51 27.42 2.68 20.41
N THR A 52 28.35 3.60 20.67
CA THR A 52 29.08 3.63 21.92
C THR A 52 28.36 4.53 22.93
N LEU A 53 28.01 3.97 24.08
CA LEU A 53 27.32 4.66 25.16
C LEU A 53 28.32 5.48 26.02
N PRO A 54 27.87 6.55 26.70
CA PRO A 54 28.73 7.32 27.62
C PRO A 54 29.36 6.49 28.73
N SER A 55 28.78 5.36 29.10
CA SER A 55 29.31 4.40 30.06
C SER A 55 30.46 3.53 29.52
N GLY A 56 30.76 3.63 28.21
CA GLY A 56 31.68 2.77 27.50
C GLY A 56 31.06 1.46 26.99
N GLY A 57 29.83 1.16 27.33
CA GLY A 57 29.11 0.04 26.75
C GLY A 57 28.83 0.25 25.26
N LYS A 58 28.62 -0.83 24.52
CA LYS A 58 28.39 -0.79 23.08
C LYS A 58 27.10 -1.51 22.71
N ILE A 59 26.47 -1.02 21.66
CA ILE A 59 25.36 -1.69 20.98
C ILE A 59 25.82 -1.95 19.54
N ASP A 60 25.98 -3.21 19.18
CA ASP A 60 26.36 -3.66 17.85
C ASP A 60 25.14 -4.23 17.13
N VAL A 61 24.86 -3.73 15.93
CA VAL A 61 23.74 -4.17 15.10
C VAL A 61 24.28 -4.86 13.85
N THR A 62 23.98 -6.14 13.72
CA THR A 62 24.33 -6.90 12.51
C THR A 62 23.12 -6.92 11.57
N TYR A 63 23.35 -6.56 10.31
CA TYR A 63 22.33 -6.56 9.26
C TYR A 63 22.50 -7.72 8.31
N GLU A 64 21.41 -8.15 7.70
CA GLU A 64 21.39 -9.03 6.54
C GLU A 64 20.50 -8.45 5.45
N SER A 65 20.65 -8.91 4.19
CA SER A 65 19.78 -8.50 3.10
C SER A 65 18.36 -9.01 3.34
N ASP A 66 17.37 -8.17 3.02
CA ASP A 66 16.00 -8.62 2.90
C ASP A 66 15.90 -9.76 1.88
N ASP A 67 15.01 -10.70 2.15
CA ASP A 67 14.60 -11.73 1.22
C ASP A 67 13.08 -11.96 1.27
N TYR A 68 12.54 -12.46 0.18
CA TYR A 68 11.11 -12.74 0.07
C TYR A 68 10.82 -13.98 -0.77
N ALA A 69 9.78 -14.72 -0.39
CA ALA A 69 9.30 -15.89 -1.10
C ALA A 69 8.24 -15.55 -2.14
N TYR A 70 7.47 -14.49 -1.91
CA TYR A 70 6.31 -14.11 -2.69
C TYR A 70 6.31 -12.61 -3.02
N VAL A 71 5.73 -12.28 -4.17
CA VAL A 71 5.28 -10.94 -4.53
C VAL A 71 3.76 -10.98 -4.49
N GLN A 72 3.16 -10.33 -3.51
CA GLN A 72 1.75 -10.54 -3.17
C GLN A 72 1.47 -12.04 -2.99
N ASN A 73 0.47 -12.60 -3.68
CA ASN A 73 0.11 -14.01 -3.64
C ASN A 73 0.82 -14.88 -4.70
N VAL A 74 1.67 -14.28 -5.55
CA VAL A 74 2.42 -14.98 -6.58
C VAL A 74 3.83 -15.27 -6.09
N ARG A 75 4.37 -16.43 -6.40
CA ARG A 75 5.75 -16.80 -6.05
C ARG A 75 6.74 -15.85 -6.74
N ALA A 76 7.80 -15.45 -6.03
CA ALA A 76 8.82 -14.56 -6.56
C ALA A 76 9.58 -15.23 -7.72
N GLY A 77 9.79 -14.47 -8.80
CA GLY A 77 10.53 -14.89 -9.97
C GLY A 77 11.92 -14.27 -10.04
N GLN A 78 12.77 -14.84 -10.87
CA GLN A 78 14.08 -14.30 -11.19
C GLN A 78 14.45 -14.58 -12.65
N MET A 79 15.32 -13.74 -13.19
CA MET A 79 15.90 -13.97 -14.51
C MET A 79 17.05 -14.98 -14.39
N ILE A 80 16.98 -16.06 -15.17
CA ILE A 80 17.98 -17.14 -15.19
C ILE A 80 18.67 -17.12 -16.56
N ALA A 81 20.01 -17.19 -16.55
CA ALA A 81 20.77 -17.12 -17.79
C ALA A 81 20.55 -18.37 -18.67
N VAL A 82 20.39 -18.13 -19.96
CA VAL A 82 20.27 -19.16 -20.98
C VAL A 82 21.66 -19.72 -21.30
N GLU A 83 21.83 -21.05 -21.22
CA GLU A 83 23.07 -21.75 -21.62
C GLU A 83 23.07 -22.17 -23.08
N GLY A 84 21.89 -22.38 -23.67
CA GLY A 84 21.76 -22.78 -25.06
C GLY A 84 20.42 -23.38 -25.40
N PHE A 85 20.34 -23.92 -26.58
CA PHE A 85 19.15 -24.58 -27.13
C PHE A 85 19.50 -26.02 -27.60
N ALA A 86 18.56 -26.95 -27.52
CA ALA A 86 18.80 -28.34 -27.87
C ALA A 86 17.53 -29.07 -28.33
N ASN A 87 17.70 -30.26 -28.95
CA ASN A 87 16.61 -31.19 -29.22
C ASN A 87 16.53 -32.35 -28.20
N GLY A 88 17.48 -32.41 -27.28
CA GLY A 88 17.63 -33.36 -26.20
C GLY A 88 18.65 -32.84 -25.19
N ILE A 89 19.27 -33.71 -24.42
CA ILE A 89 20.27 -33.32 -23.40
C ILE A 89 21.54 -32.75 -24.08
N ASP A 90 21.99 -33.35 -25.16
CA ASP A 90 23.18 -32.92 -25.92
C ASP A 90 22.96 -33.12 -27.43
N PRO A 91 23.63 -32.36 -28.27
CA PRO A 91 24.52 -31.24 -27.99
C PRO A 91 23.73 -29.93 -27.75
N LEU A 92 24.34 -29.03 -26.97
CA LEU A 92 23.88 -27.64 -26.85
C LEU A 92 24.31 -26.81 -28.06
N SER A 93 23.43 -25.91 -28.48
CA SER A 93 23.66 -24.94 -29.52
C SER A 93 23.30 -23.54 -29.04
N ASN A 94 24.02 -22.50 -29.45
CA ASN A 94 23.60 -21.11 -29.33
C ASN A 94 22.68 -20.64 -30.48
N ASN A 95 22.32 -21.55 -31.37
CA ASN A 95 21.35 -21.25 -32.43
C ASN A 95 19.93 -21.59 -31.98
N LEU A 96 18.94 -20.87 -32.54
CA LEU A 96 17.50 -21.09 -32.32
C LEU A 96 16.93 -22.16 -33.27
N TYR A 97 17.62 -22.44 -34.35
CA TYR A 97 17.27 -23.46 -35.34
C TYR A 97 18.51 -24.03 -36.03
N ASP A 98 18.40 -25.26 -36.55
CA ASP A 98 19.46 -25.95 -37.23
C ASP A 98 19.66 -25.50 -38.68
N ASP A 99 20.55 -26.15 -39.45
CA ASP A 99 20.82 -25.84 -40.84
C ASP A 99 19.64 -26.17 -41.78
N ASP A 100 18.78 -27.13 -41.37
CA ASP A 100 17.54 -27.47 -42.06
C ASP A 100 16.36 -26.54 -41.71
N GLN A 101 16.62 -25.44 -40.95
CA GLN A 101 15.66 -24.47 -40.48
C GLN A 101 14.61 -25.09 -39.51
N LYS A 102 14.92 -26.18 -38.80
CA LYS A 102 14.09 -26.76 -37.75
C LYS A 102 14.43 -26.11 -36.43
N PRO A 103 13.44 -25.60 -35.67
CA PRO A 103 13.71 -24.97 -34.38
C PRO A 103 14.13 -26.02 -33.36
N PHE A 104 15.04 -25.60 -32.43
CA PHE A 104 15.38 -26.41 -31.26
C PHE A 104 14.23 -26.45 -30.26
N ARG A 105 13.97 -27.62 -29.72
CA ARG A 105 12.80 -27.92 -28.89
C ARG A 105 12.91 -27.37 -27.48
N TYR A 106 14.12 -27.28 -26.96
CA TYR A 106 14.38 -26.94 -25.56
C TYR A 106 15.26 -25.69 -25.46
N VAL A 107 15.00 -24.89 -24.41
CA VAL A 107 15.97 -23.94 -23.88
C VAL A 107 16.59 -24.53 -22.63
N ALA A 108 17.90 -24.47 -22.51
CA ALA A 108 18.69 -24.98 -21.41
C ALA A 108 19.10 -23.86 -20.45
N VAL A 109 18.94 -24.11 -19.16
CA VAL A 109 19.38 -23.23 -18.08
C VAL A 109 20.15 -24.01 -17.02
N LYS A 110 21.10 -23.33 -16.36
CA LYS A 110 21.85 -23.91 -15.28
C LYS A 110 21.07 -23.89 -13.98
N VAL A 111 21.09 -25.00 -13.25
CA VAL A 111 20.44 -25.14 -11.95
C VAL A 111 21.41 -25.74 -10.94
N PRO A 112 21.25 -25.49 -9.61
CA PRO A 112 22.09 -26.06 -8.58
C PRO A 112 22.10 -27.59 -8.58
N SER A 113 23.21 -28.19 -8.12
CA SER A 113 23.39 -29.66 -8.10
C SER A 113 22.41 -30.41 -7.21
N ASN A 114 21.82 -29.74 -6.20
CA ASN A 114 20.78 -30.32 -5.35
C ASN A 114 19.44 -30.51 -6.10
N ILE A 115 19.26 -29.88 -7.26
CA ILE A 115 18.14 -30.11 -8.18
C ILE A 115 18.50 -31.31 -9.06
N ASN A 116 18.25 -32.51 -8.55
CA ASN A 116 18.69 -33.76 -9.14
C ASN A 116 17.53 -34.64 -9.69
N THR A 117 16.30 -34.16 -9.60
CA THR A 117 15.11 -34.78 -10.20
C THR A 117 14.27 -33.77 -10.94
N VAL A 118 13.52 -34.21 -11.95
CA VAL A 118 12.59 -33.34 -12.72
C VAL A 118 11.49 -32.81 -11.83
N GLU A 119 11.04 -33.57 -10.84
CA GLU A 119 10.01 -33.16 -9.88
C GLU A 119 10.51 -31.99 -8.99
N ARG A 120 11.76 -32.05 -8.53
CA ARG A 120 12.39 -30.94 -7.79
C ARG A 120 12.56 -29.72 -8.67
N ALA A 121 12.99 -29.90 -9.91
CA ALA A 121 13.09 -28.83 -10.88
C ALA A 121 11.73 -28.20 -11.15
N LYS A 122 10.67 -29.02 -11.33
CA LYS A 122 9.29 -28.55 -11.47
C LYS A 122 8.86 -27.69 -10.28
N LYS A 123 8.98 -28.22 -9.08
CA LYS A 123 8.62 -27.53 -7.85
C LYS A 123 9.41 -26.24 -7.66
N GLY A 124 10.71 -26.30 -8.01
CA GLY A 124 11.61 -25.17 -7.83
C GLY A 124 11.40 -24.02 -8.82
N TYR A 125 11.14 -24.29 -10.09
CA TYR A 125 11.30 -23.30 -11.15
C TYR A 125 10.07 -23.00 -11.97
N TYR A 126 9.14 -23.94 -12.19
CA TYR A 126 8.10 -23.78 -13.20
C TYR A 126 6.73 -24.37 -12.85
N GLU A 127 6.49 -24.79 -11.62
CA GLU A 127 5.19 -25.33 -11.20
C GLU A 127 4.07 -24.29 -11.43
N HIS A 128 3.05 -24.67 -12.22
CA HIS A 128 1.95 -23.79 -12.63
C HIS A 128 2.31 -22.63 -13.56
N LEU A 129 3.50 -22.64 -14.19
CA LEU A 129 3.79 -21.73 -15.30
C LEU A 129 3.29 -22.32 -16.62
N ASP A 130 2.48 -21.54 -17.34
CA ASP A 130 2.06 -21.86 -18.71
C ASP A 130 2.93 -21.09 -19.74
N GLN A 131 3.41 -19.90 -19.38
CA GLN A 131 4.23 -19.02 -20.22
C GLN A 131 5.54 -18.64 -19.52
N VAL A 132 6.59 -18.51 -20.32
CA VAL A 132 7.92 -18.08 -19.87
C VAL A 132 8.29 -16.80 -20.60
N TYR A 133 8.60 -15.74 -19.84
CA TYR A 133 9.19 -14.53 -20.40
C TYR A 133 10.66 -14.77 -20.75
N TYR A 134 11.08 -14.29 -21.92
CA TYR A 134 12.48 -14.30 -22.33
C TYR A 134 12.97 -12.90 -22.70
N ASP A 135 14.24 -12.68 -22.47
CA ASP A 135 14.97 -11.48 -22.89
C ASP A 135 16.35 -11.92 -23.41
N CYS A 136 16.43 -12.09 -24.74
CA CYS A 136 17.58 -12.69 -25.41
C CYS A 136 18.27 -11.70 -26.33
N LEU A 137 19.59 -11.72 -26.34
CA LEU A 137 20.42 -10.97 -27.28
C LEU A 137 20.61 -11.82 -28.55
N VAL A 138 19.93 -11.45 -29.64
CA VAL A 138 19.83 -12.24 -30.87
C VAL A 138 20.54 -11.55 -32.02
N ALA A 139 21.38 -12.28 -32.76
CA ALA A 139 21.98 -11.81 -34.00
C ALA A 139 20.92 -11.73 -35.10
N LEU A 140 20.54 -10.52 -35.52
CA LEU A 140 19.50 -10.29 -36.52
C LEU A 140 20.01 -10.61 -37.92
N LYS A 141 21.15 -10.00 -38.31
CA LYS A 141 21.78 -10.20 -39.64
C LYS A 141 23.30 -10.09 -39.46
N GLY A 142 24.03 -11.16 -39.74
CA GLY A 142 25.46 -11.20 -39.48
C GLY A 142 25.74 -11.06 -37.98
N ASN A 143 26.62 -10.15 -37.58
CA ASN A 143 27.00 -9.89 -36.19
C ASN A 143 26.21 -8.72 -35.54
N SER A 144 25.10 -8.31 -36.12
CA SER A 144 24.24 -7.26 -35.53
C SER A 144 23.34 -7.89 -34.48
N PHE A 145 23.71 -7.76 -33.21
CA PHE A 145 22.92 -8.28 -32.10
C PHE A 145 21.95 -7.23 -31.60
N GLU A 146 20.71 -7.67 -31.33
CA GLU A 146 19.64 -6.87 -30.76
C GLU A 146 18.92 -7.63 -29.67
N ARG A 147 18.46 -6.91 -28.66
CA ARG A 147 17.70 -7.48 -27.56
C ARG A 147 16.26 -7.77 -27.99
N ILE A 148 15.85 -9.02 -27.81
CA ILE A 148 14.56 -9.54 -28.20
C ILE A 148 13.87 -10.07 -26.94
N SER A 149 12.80 -9.42 -26.55
CA SER A 149 11.98 -9.85 -25.40
C SER A 149 10.58 -10.27 -25.83
N GLY A 150 9.98 -11.18 -25.12
CA GLY A 150 8.65 -11.72 -25.38
C GLY A 150 8.32 -12.92 -24.51
N TYR A 151 7.33 -13.68 -24.94
CA TYR A 151 6.84 -14.85 -24.22
C TYR A 151 6.82 -16.07 -25.13
N PHE A 152 7.11 -17.23 -24.57
CA PHE A 152 6.80 -18.52 -25.18
C PHE A 152 5.96 -19.37 -24.25
N GLU A 153 5.07 -20.18 -24.81
CA GLU A 153 4.32 -21.16 -24.05
C GLU A 153 5.17 -22.42 -23.82
N ILE A 154 4.98 -23.08 -22.68
CA ILE A 154 5.63 -24.36 -22.39
C ILE A 154 4.92 -25.46 -23.15
N ALA A 155 5.66 -26.21 -23.98
CA ALA A 155 5.11 -27.33 -24.77
C ALA A 155 4.66 -28.46 -23.83
N LYS A 156 3.35 -28.53 -23.55
CA LYS A 156 2.76 -29.55 -22.66
C LYS A 156 2.90 -30.98 -23.18
N SER A 157 3.11 -31.16 -24.48
CA SER A 157 3.33 -32.45 -25.15
C SER A 157 4.75 -32.99 -25.00
N SER A 158 5.70 -32.20 -24.54
CA SER A 158 7.10 -32.59 -24.43
C SER A 158 7.51 -32.63 -22.96
N PRO A 159 8.28 -33.66 -22.55
CA PRO A 159 8.74 -33.76 -21.18
C PRO A 159 9.83 -32.69 -20.90
N PHE A 160 9.93 -32.20 -19.67
CA PHE A 160 11.13 -31.53 -19.19
C PHE A 160 12.28 -32.53 -19.06
N LEU A 161 13.50 -32.14 -19.39
CA LEU A 161 14.69 -32.95 -19.23
C LEU A 161 15.63 -32.32 -18.21
N LEU A 162 16.37 -33.17 -17.51
CA LEU A 162 17.37 -32.76 -16.54
C LEU A 162 18.67 -33.53 -16.80
N ASP A 163 19.75 -32.79 -17.04
CA ASP A 163 21.08 -33.35 -17.11
C ASP A 163 21.79 -33.16 -15.77
N THR A 164 22.14 -34.25 -15.12
CA THR A 164 22.85 -34.29 -13.84
C THR A 164 24.35 -34.57 -14.02
N ASN A 165 24.81 -34.76 -15.27
CA ASN A 165 26.20 -35.15 -15.59
C ASN A 165 27.11 -33.98 -15.91
N THR A 166 26.66 -32.75 -15.71
CA THR A 166 27.48 -31.57 -16.03
C THR A 166 28.69 -31.34 -15.15
N GLY A 167 29.05 -32.29 -14.28
CA GLY A 167 30.28 -32.35 -13.47
C GLY A 167 30.50 -31.05 -12.64
N GLY A 168 30.40 -31.14 -11.33
CA GLY A 168 30.65 -30.00 -10.46
C GLY A 168 29.41 -29.53 -9.66
N SER A 169 29.30 -28.21 -9.39
CA SER A 169 28.30 -27.64 -8.50
C SER A 169 26.91 -27.38 -9.17
N SER A 170 26.69 -27.80 -10.39
CA SER A 170 25.48 -27.47 -11.14
C SER A 170 25.00 -28.56 -12.08
N ASN A 171 23.70 -28.62 -12.27
CA ASN A 171 22.98 -29.42 -13.23
C ASN A 171 22.39 -28.51 -14.32
N ARG A 172 21.74 -29.12 -15.32
CA ARG A 172 21.14 -28.40 -16.47
C ARG A 172 19.70 -28.81 -16.65
N LEU A 173 18.80 -27.81 -16.62
CA LEU A 173 17.35 -28.01 -16.85
C LEU A 173 17.00 -27.59 -18.28
N PHE A 174 16.24 -28.45 -18.98
CA PHE A 174 15.75 -28.22 -20.33
C PHE A 174 14.24 -28.02 -20.31
N ILE A 175 13.81 -26.81 -20.73
CA ILE A 175 12.42 -26.37 -20.72
C ILE A 175 11.90 -26.45 -22.15
N PRO A 176 10.82 -27.22 -22.42
CA PRO A 176 10.29 -27.39 -23.76
C PRO A 176 9.54 -26.13 -24.22
N ILE A 177 9.84 -25.69 -25.45
CA ILE A 177 9.28 -24.51 -26.10
C ILE A 177 8.13 -24.93 -27.01
N GLU A 178 6.94 -24.33 -26.84
CA GLU A 178 5.85 -24.45 -27.82
C GLU A 178 6.15 -23.57 -29.02
N PHE A 179 6.09 -24.17 -30.24
CA PHE A 179 6.43 -23.47 -31.46
C PHE A 179 5.26 -22.64 -31.99
N VAL A 180 5.60 -21.58 -32.71
CA VAL A 180 4.64 -20.77 -33.45
C VAL A 180 4.60 -21.23 -34.89
N GLU A 181 3.41 -21.46 -35.44
CA GLU A 181 3.27 -21.76 -36.84
C GLU A 181 3.40 -20.51 -37.74
N ASP A 182 4.26 -20.58 -38.77
CA ASP A 182 4.28 -19.60 -39.85
C ASP A 182 3.05 -19.71 -40.74
N LYS A 183 2.90 -18.83 -41.73
CA LYS A 183 1.80 -18.89 -42.73
C LYS A 183 1.79 -20.16 -43.60
N ARG A 184 2.88 -20.91 -43.64
CA ARG A 184 3.02 -22.18 -44.37
C ARG A 184 2.88 -23.40 -43.44
N LYS A 185 2.37 -23.19 -42.23
CA LYS A 185 2.21 -24.24 -41.17
C LYS A 185 3.52 -24.94 -40.83
N ARG A 186 4.59 -24.17 -40.67
CA ARG A 186 5.89 -24.68 -40.25
C ARG A 186 6.20 -24.17 -38.88
N ASP A 187 6.81 -25.02 -38.10
CA ASP A 187 7.25 -24.71 -36.75
C ASP A 187 8.39 -23.69 -36.76
N VAL A 188 8.27 -22.66 -35.93
CA VAL A 188 9.26 -21.59 -35.74
C VAL A 188 9.41 -21.33 -34.25
N SER A 189 10.65 -21.15 -33.79
CA SER A 189 10.88 -20.67 -32.42
C SER A 189 10.20 -19.32 -32.19
N PRO A 190 9.45 -19.12 -31.12
CA PRO A 190 8.87 -17.82 -30.74
C PRO A 190 9.91 -16.69 -30.72
N ILE A 191 11.15 -16.97 -30.27
CA ILE A 191 12.24 -16.02 -30.23
C ILE A 191 12.64 -15.58 -31.65
N THR A 192 12.85 -16.55 -32.57
CA THR A 192 13.13 -16.26 -34.00
C THR A 192 11.99 -15.47 -34.64
N PHE A 193 10.75 -15.85 -34.36
CA PHE A 193 9.56 -15.20 -34.90
C PHE A 193 9.51 -13.72 -34.46
N THR A 194 9.70 -13.44 -33.18
CA THR A 194 9.73 -12.06 -32.64
C THR A 194 10.93 -11.27 -33.17
N ALA A 195 12.12 -11.86 -33.26
CA ALA A 195 13.31 -11.22 -33.80
C ALA A 195 13.12 -10.81 -35.27
N VAL A 196 12.55 -11.68 -36.11
CA VAL A 196 12.23 -11.35 -37.55
C VAL A 196 11.18 -10.27 -37.60
N GLN A 197 10.19 -10.25 -36.72
CA GLN A 197 9.21 -9.17 -36.67
C GLN A 197 9.85 -7.85 -36.29
N LYS A 198 10.67 -7.80 -35.25
CA LYS A 198 11.40 -6.61 -34.82
C LYS A 198 12.29 -6.08 -35.94
N MET A 199 13.10 -6.95 -36.56
CA MET A 199 13.96 -6.55 -37.66
C MET A 199 13.16 -5.97 -38.82
N ARG A 200 12.01 -6.54 -39.17
CA ARG A 200 11.15 -6.06 -40.26
C ARG A 200 10.45 -4.74 -39.92
N LEU A 201 10.05 -4.56 -38.66
CA LEU A 201 9.17 -3.47 -38.26
C LEU A 201 9.95 -2.28 -37.69
N GLU A 202 11.00 -2.50 -36.94
CA GLU A 202 11.78 -1.46 -36.28
C GLU A 202 13.10 -1.14 -36.97
N LEU A 203 13.66 -2.11 -37.72
CA LEU A 203 14.95 -1.98 -38.42
C LEU A 203 14.80 -2.33 -39.91
N PRO A 204 13.94 -1.61 -40.67
CA PRO A 204 13.65 -1.91 -42.07
C PRO A 204 14.88 -1.82 -42.97
N GLU A 205 15.85 -1.00 -42.62
CA GLU A 205 17.13 -0.88 -43.32
C GLU A 205 17.96 -2.16 -43.26
N LEU A 206 17.84 -2.95 -42.23
CA LEU A 206 18.48 -4.28 -42.12
C LEU A 206 17.68 -5.34 -42.89
N PHE A 207 16.35 -5.21 -42.91
CA PHE A 207 15.47 -6.23 -43.45
C PHE A 207 15.30 -6.17 -44.96
N TYR A 208 15.14 -4.95 -45.52
CA TYR A 208 14.87 -4.74 -46.94
C TYR A 208 16.15 -4.38 -47.71
N PRO A 209 16.55 -5.17 -48.71
CA PRO A 209 17.70 -4.84 -49.53
C PRO A 209 17.44 -3.57 -50.39
N GLY A 210 18.39 -2.68 -50.44
CA GLY A 210 18.31 -1.42 -51.25
C GLY A 210 17.99 -0.17 -50.41
N PHE A 211 17.90 -0.29 -49.09
CA PHE A 211 17.79 0.84 -48.17
C PHE A 211 19.15 1.52 -47.88
N GLU A 212 20.25 1.01 -48.41
CA GLU A 212 21.57 1.65 -48.23
C GLU A 212 21.60 3.00 -48.94
N ALA A 213 21.47 4.05 -48.16
CA ALA A 213 21.24 5.43 -48.53
C ALA A 213 22.49 6.15 -49.04
N ASN A 214 23.24 5.62 -50.05
CA ASN A 214 24.42 6.32 -50.55
C ASN A 214 24.50 6.62 -52.05
N ASN A 215 23.41 6.42 -52.84
CA ASN A 215 23.40 6.96 -54.21
C ASN A 215 21.99 7.26 -54.75
N PRO A 216 21.59 8.52 -54.91
CA PRO A 216 20.18 8.86 -55.14
C PRO A 216 19.74 8.93 -56.61
N GLY A 217 20.43 8.39 -57.60
CA GLY A 217 20.06 8.71 -58.96
C GLY A 217 19.65 7.58 -59.91
N THR A 218 20.29 6.42 -59.87
CA THR A 218 20.12 5.38 -60.90
C THR A 218 19.89 3.96 -60.41
N ALA A 219 20.13 3.67 -59.14
CA ALA A 219 19.90 2.38 -58.52
C ALA A 219 18.43 2.11 -58.22
N VAL A 220 17.60 3.14 -58.05
CA VAL A 220 16.22 3.07 -57.57
C VAL A 220 15.27 2.38 -58.56
N ILE A 221 15.40 2.59 -59.85
CA ILE A 221 14.46 2.05 -60.84
C ILE A 221 14.71 0.55 -61.13
N LYS A 222 15.99 0.13 -61.17
CA LYS A 222 16.33 -1.30 -61.32
C LYS A 222 16.08 -2.12 -60.03
N SER A 223 16.18 -1.46 -58.89
CA SER A 223 15.88 -2.11 -57.59
C SER A 223 14.37 -2.28 -57.33
N MET A 224 13.52 -1.41 -57.88
CA MET A 224 12.07 -1.48 -57.67
C MET A 224 11.39 -2.73 -58.24
N ALA A 225 11.77 -3.18 -59.46
CA ALA A 225 11.19 -4.41 -60.02
C ALA A 225 11.72 -5.68 -59.31
N GLY A 226 13.00 -5.66 -58.91
CA GLY A 226 13.59 -6.73 -58.05
C GLY A 226 13.01 -6.71 -56.66
N LEU A 227 12.84 -5.50 -56.07
CA LEU A 227 12.19 -5.31 -54.74
C LEU A 227 10.75 -5.81 -54.74
N PHE A 228 9.98 -5.55 -55.78
CA PHE A 228 8.58 -6.00 -55.86
C PHE A 228 8.44 -7.53 -55.87
N ASN A 229 9.33 -8.23 -56.54
CA ASN A 229 9.33 -9.68 -56.55
C ASN A 229 9.89 -10.30 -55.26
N GLU A 230 10.89 -9.69 -54.63
CA GLU A 230 11.40 -10.11 -53.33
C GLU A 230 10.41 -9.80 -52.24
N ILE A 231 9.76 -8.64 -52.23
CA ILE A 231 8.70 -8.27 -51.29
C ILE A 231 7.52 -9.25 -51.43
N LYS A 232 7.09 -9.60 -52.63
CA LYS A 232 6.02 -10.57 -52.86
C LYS A 232 6.38 -11.97 -52.38
N ASN A 233 7.63 -12.39 -52.49
CA ASN A 233 8.12 -13.64 -51.97
C ASN A 233 8.32 -13.63 -50.45
N LEU A 234 8.71 -12.50 -49.86
CA LEU A 234 8.82 -12.28 -48.43
C LEU A 234 7.43 -12.33 -47.75
N PHE A 235 6.40 -11.74 -48.36
CA PHE A 235 5.04 -11.77 -47.81
C PHE A 235 4.40 -13.15 -47.73
N LYS A 236 4.85 -14.10 -48.56
CA LYS A 236 4.32 -15.47 -48.54
C LYS A 236 5.00 -16.41 -47.52
N GLY A 237 5.98 -15.94 -46.77
CA GLY A 237 6.72 -16.75 -45.81
C GLY A 237 7.90 -15.97 -45.24
N VAL A 238 7.61 -14.81 -44.69
CA VAL A 238 8.63 -13.84 -44.22
C VAL A 238 9.62 -14.49 -43.25
N VAL A 239 9.12 -15.18 -42.25
CA VAL A 239 9.96 -15.78 -41.21
C VAL A 239 10.83 -16.90 -41.78
N TYR A 240 10.24 -17.81 -42.53
CA TYR A 240 10.98 -18.93 -43.12
C TYR A 240 12.04 -18.46 -44.15
N ASN A 241 11.72 -17.46 -44.96
CA ASN A 241 12.70 -16.91 -45.89
C ASN A 241 13.86 -16.20 -45.19
N SER A 242 13.59 -15.59 -44.03
CA SER A 242 14.63 -15.05 -43.16
C SER A 242 15.50 -16.14 -42.54
N MET A 243 14.89 -17.25 -42.09
CA MET A 243 15.62 -18.42 -41.57
C MET A 243 16.50 -19.06 -42.65
N ARG A 244 16.03 -19.17 -43.89
CA ARG A 244 16.85 -19.67 -45.05
C ARG A 244 18.07 -18.80 -45.31
N LYS A 245 18.02 -17.52 -44.99
CA LYS A 245 19.15 -16.59 -45.08
C LYS A 245 20.05 -16.63 -43.84
N GLY A 246 19.75 -17.47 -42.85
CA GLY A 246 20.47 -17.56 -41.59
C GLY A 246 20.24 -16.36 -40.65
N TRP A 247 19.14 -15.58 -40.87
CA TRP A 247 18.83 -14.42 -40.05
C TRP A 247 18.11 -14.82 -38.75
N CYS A 248 18.34 -14.06 -37.68
CA CYS A 248 17.76 -14.27 -36.37
C CYS A 248 17.97 -15.70 -35.84
N ARG A 249 19.18 -16.22 -36.07
CA ARG A 249 19.54 -17.59 -35.75
C ARG A 249 20.30 -17.73 -34.42
N GLN A 250 21.33 -16.91 -34.23
CA GLN A 250 22.26 -17.03 -33.12
C GLN A 250 21.79 -16.18 -31.92
N VAL A 251 21.90 -16.75 -30.74
CA VAL A 251 21.69 -16.09 -29.45
C VAL A 251 23.03 -15.96 -28.75
N ASP A 252 23.31 -14.83 -28.17
CA ASP A 252 24.46 -14.68 -27.28
C ASP A 252 24.13 -15.35 -25.92
N THR A 253 24.77 -16.46 -25.66
CA THR A 253 24.62 -17.23 -24.43
C THR A 253 25.79 -17.00 -23.45
N SER A 254 26.64 -15.99 -23.73
CA SER A 254 27.64 -15.58 -22.76
C SER A 254 26.98 -15.11 -21.46
N ALA A 255 27.71 -15.24 -20.35
CA ALA A 255 27.15 -14.99 -19.01
C ALA A 255 26.51 -13.59 -18.92
N GLY A 256 25.21 -13.57 -18.71
CA GLY A 256 24.43 -12.34 -18.55
C GLY A 256 23.95 -11.67 -19.83
N ALA A 257 24.06 -12.32 -20.99
CA ALA A 257 23.59 -11.77 -22.26
C ALA A 257 22.11 -12.11 -22.57
N SER A 258 21.68 -13.32 -22.23
CA SER A 258 20.33 -13.81 -22.53
C SER A 258 19.71 -14.52 -21.33
N TRP A 259 18.42 -14.30 -21.13
CA TRP A 259 17.71 -14.70 -19.92
C TRP A 259 16.32 -15.25 -20.20
N ILE A 260 15.85 -16.08 -19.27
CA ILE A 260 14.43 -16.45 -19.13
C ILE A 260 13.96 -16.23 -17.68
N ARG A 261 12.67 -15.95 -17.50
CA ARG A 261 12.06 -15.72 -16.18
C ARG A 261 11.44 -17.00 -15.66
N LEU A 262 11.95 -17.49 -14.51
CA LEU A 262 11.41 -18.63 -13.78
C LEU A 262 11.23 -18.26 -12.31
N TYR A 263 10.62 -19.13 -11.52
CA TYR A 263 10.54 -18.95 -10.08
C TYR A 263 11.91 -19.03 -9.41
N ASN A 264 12.06 -18.30 -8.31
CA ASN A 264 13.19 -18.47 -7.41
C ASN A 264 13.07 -19.85 -6.70
N PRO A 265 14.07 -20.75 -6.83
CA PRO A 265 13.95 -22.13 -6.37
C PRO A 265 13.92 -22.29 -4.86
N ASP A 266 14.59 -21.39 -4.13
CA ASP A 266 14.80 -21.49 -2.68
C ASP A 266 13.70 -20.81 -1.88
N TYR A 267 12.76 -20.12 -2.54
CA TYR A 267 11.77 -19.26 -1.87
C TYR A 267 12.42 -18.21 -0.95
N LYS A 268 13.57 -17.71 -1.35
CA LYS A 268 14.41 -16.74 -0.63
C LYS A 268 15.07 -15.78 -1.60
N LYS A 269 14.28 -15.12 -2.44
CA LYS A 269 14.80 -14.14 -3.38
C LYS A 269 15.34 -12.93 -2.60
N LEU A 270 16.59 -12.56 -2.81
CA LEU A 270 17.24 -11.41 -2.20
C LEU A 270 16.74 -10.12 -2.87
N GLY A 271 16.53 -9.09 -2.06
CA GLY A 271 16.13 -7.75 -2.48
C GLY A 271 15.11 -7.13 -1.53
N GLY A 272 15.02 -5.81 -1.53
CA GLY A 272 14.13 -5.07 -0.63
C GLY A 272 14.87 -4.21 0.39
N GLY A 273 16.20 -4.33 0.47
CA GLY A 273 17.02 -3.60 1.40
C GLY A 273 17.74 -4.49 2.42
N SER A 274 17.80 -4.03 3.64
CA SER A 274 18.43 -4.74 4.76
C SER A 274 17.52 -4.79 5.97
N ARG A 275 17.63 -5.87 6.73
CA ARG A 275 16.92 -6.09 8.00
C ARG A 275 17.94 -6.41 9.10
N VAL A 276 17.55 -6.23 10.34
CA VAL A 276 18.37 -6.56 11.50
C VAL A 276 18.40 -8.08 11.68
N GLN A 277 19.59 -8.66 11.67
CA GLN A 277 19.78 -10.07 11.98
C GLN A 277 20.01 -10.29 13.48
N LYS A 278 20.79 -9.39 14.11
CA LYS A 278 21.23 -9.53 15.50
C LYS A 278 21.51 -8.15 16.10
N ILE A 279 21.16 -7.98 17.37
CA ILE A 279 21.57 -6.85 18.21
C ILE A 279 22.34 -7.42 19.40
N GLU A 280 23.56 -6.95 19.60
CA GLU A 280 24.42 -7.30 20.72
C GLU A 280 24.68 -6.07 21.59
N LEU A 281 24.57 -6.24 22.87
CA LEU A 281 24.89 -5.23 23.88
C LEU A 281 26.05 -5.72 24.71
N SER A 282 27.10 -4.93 24.81
CA SER A 282 28.20 -5.14 25.74
C SER A 282 28.21 -4.02 26.78
N ASP A 283 28.37 -4.38 28.03
CA ASP A 283 28.22 -3.44 29.17
C ASP A 283 29.53 -2.78 29.59
N ASN A 284 30.62 -3.14 28.98
CA ASN A 284 32.00 -2.71 29.33
C ASN A 284 32.39 -3.03 30.80
N TRP A 285 31.72 -4.01 31.42
CA TRP A 285 31.97 -4.39 32.82
C TRP A 285 33.38 -4.92 33.03
N ASN A 286 33.98 -5.53 32.02
CA ASN A 286 35.34 -5.99 32.01
C ASN A 286 36.39 -4.89 32.32
N ALA A 287 36.15 -3.66 31.88
CA ALA A 287 37.03 -2.52 32.16
C ALA A 287 37.04 -2.15 33.66
N ALA A 288 35.94 -2.39 34.37
CA ALA A 288 35.78 -2.08 35.79
C ALA A 288 36.21 -3.24 36.71
N THR A 289 36.01 -4.49 36.31
CA THR A 289 36.18 -5.69 37.17
C THR A 289 37.33 -6.57 36.76
N GLY A 290 37.85 -6.46 35.54
CA GLY A 290 38.84 -7.37 35.00
C GLY A 290 38.32 -8.77 34.62
N GLU A 291 36.99 -8.99 34.73
CA GLU A 291 36.32 -10.20 34.26
C GLU A 291 36.10 -10.20 32.76
N SER A 292 35.65 -11.31 32.19
CA SER A 292 35.25 -11.36 30.76
C SER A 292 34.04 -10.47 30.49
N GLU A 293 34.06 -9.80 29.34
CA GLU A 293 32.94 -8.96 28.87
C GLU A 293 31.63 -9.77 28.80
N SER A 294 30.58 -9.21 29.34
CA SER A 294 29.25 -9.80 29.26
C SER A 294 28.52 -9.24 28.09
N THR A 295 28.16 -10.11 27.17
CA THR A 295 27.32 -9.77 26.00
C THR A 295 25.94 -10.38 26.15
N TYR A 296 24.92 -9.61 25.84
CA TYR A 296 23.51 -10.02 25.77
C TYR A 296 22.87 -9.36 24.58
N GLY A 297 21.71 -9.84 24.15
CA GLY A 297 21.06 -9.26 22.99
C GLY A 297 19.99 -10.16 22.40
N GLN A 298 19.65 -9.89 21.15
CA GLN A 298 18.57 -10.58 20.46
C GLN A 298 18.98 -11.01 19.06
N VAL A 299 18.50 -12.17 18.64
CA VAL A 299 18.62 -12.70 17.27
C VAL A 299 17.22 -12.77 16.66
N TYR A 300 17.13 -12.34 15.41
CA TYR A 300 15.90 -12.28 14.64
C TYR A 300 15.93 -13.33 13.53
N ASP A 301 14.87 -14.15 13.46
CA ASP A 301 14.69 -15.18 12.42
C ASP A 301 13.44 -14.86 11.60
N TYR A 302 13.63 -14.64 10.30
CA TYR A 302 12.62 -14.24 9.34
C TYR A 302 12.16 -15.41 8.44
N THR A 303 12.16 -16.61 8.98
CA THR A 303 11.81 -17.79 8.23
C THR A 303 10.49 -18.42 8.67
N THR A 304 9.89 -19.17 7.76
CA THR A 304 8.68 -19.95 8.01
C THR A 304 8.76 -21.28 7.28
N LYS A 305 7.82 -22.18 7.59
CA LYS A 305 7.70 -23.47 6.89
C LYS A 305 6.97 -23.30 5.58
N GLY A 306 7.53 -23.81 4.50
CA GLY A 306 6.88 -23.91 3.19
C GLY A 306 5.96 -25.10 3.07
N ALA A 307 5.28 -25.24 1.92
CA ALA A 307 4.46 -26.38 1.64
C ALA A 307 5.29 -27.69 1.63
N ARG A 308 4.77 -28.72 2.27
CA ARG A 308 5.43 -30.03 2.38
C ARG A 308 5.68 -30.64 1.00
N PHE A 309 6.90 -31.04 0.74
CA PHE A 309 7.32 -31.72 -0.48
C PHE A 309 8.33 -32.83 -0.13
N ASP A 310 8.19 -34.01 -0.72
CA ASP A 310 9.08 -35.17 -0.49
C ASP A 310 9.20 -35.56 1.01
N GLY A 311 8.13 -35.39 1.78
CA GLY A 311 8.12 -35.68 3.20
C GLY A 311 8.78 -34.57 4.08
N VAL A 312 9.38 -33.55 3.48
CA VAL A 312 10.08 -32.45 4.15
C VAL A 312 9.30 -31.14 3.97
N GLU A 313 9.16 -30.36 5.05
CA GLU A 313 8.70 -28.98 5.01
C GLU A 313 9.92 -28.07 4.84
N PRO A 314 10.11 -27.45 3.66
CA PRO A 314 11.27 -26.58 3.47
C PRO A 314 11.16 -25.33 4.33
N ILE A 315 12.29 -24.85 4.83
CA ILE A 315 12.38 -23.55 5.50
C ILE A 315 12.53 -22.49 4.41
N ILE A 316 11.52 -21.63 4.29
CA ILE A 316 11.46 -20.57 3.29
C ILE A 316 11.50 -19.19 3.98
N SER A 317 11.72 -18.13 3.21
CA SER A 317 11.53 -16.78 3.71
C SER A 317 10.08 -16.54 4.14
N SER A 318 9.88 -15.89 5.26
CA SER A 318 8.58 -15.36 5.66
C SER A 318 8.26 -14.03 4.97
N GLY A 319 9.22 -13.50 4.19
CA GLY A 319 9.13 -12.25 3.46
C GLY A 319 8.15 -12.32 2.29
N VAL A 320 7.41 -11.25 2.13
CA VAL A 320 6.46 -11.00 1.03
C VAL A 320 6.67 -9.58 0.56
N ALA A 321 6.93 -9.40 -0.73
CA ALA A 321 6.93 -8.07 -1.33
C ALA A 321 5.50 -7.63 -1.64
N SER A 322 5.14 -6.40 -1.26
CA SER A 322 3.85 -5.79 -1.63
C SER A 322 3.74 -5.60 -3.14
N TYR A 323 4.85 -5.25 -3.77
CA TYR A 323 5.07 -5.19 -5.22
C TYR A 323 6.58 -5.20 -5.50
N GLU A 324 6.99 -5.40 -6.74
CA GLU A 324 8.39 -5.23 -7.16
C GLU A 324 8.57 -3.92 -7.92
N PRO A 325 9.74 -3.24 -7.79
CA PRO A 325 10.00 -2.00 -8.51
C PRO A 325 9.85 -2.11 -10.03
N GLY A 326 9.36 -1.05 -10.68
CA GLY A 326 9.16 -1.02 -12.14
C GLY A 326 10.47 -1.09 -12.92
N ILE A 327 11.55 -0.46 -12.46
CA ILE A 327 12.88 -0.59 -13.06
C ILE A 327 13.39 -2.01 -12.79
N GLY A 328 13.78 -2.75 -13.84
CA GLY A 328 14.10 -4.18 -13.71
C GLY A 328 12.89 -5.06 -13.43
N GLY A 329 11.72 -4.60 -13.81
CA GLY A 329 10.44 -5.28 -13.62
C GLY A 329 10.29 -6.59 -14.39
N GLU A 330 11.24 -6.95 -15.25
CA GLU A 330 11.26 -8.20 -16.02
C GLU A 330 11.22 -9.44 -15.10
N GLU A 331 11.70 -9.32 -13.86
CA GLU A 331 11.63 -10.39 -12.88
C GLU A 331 10.25 -10.55 -12.23
N ASN A 332 9.37 -9.57 -12.38
CA ASN A 332 8.07 -9.58 -11.70
C ASN A 332 7.11 -10.60 -12.31
N MET A 333 6.82 -11.66 -11.54
CA MET A 333 5.90 -12.73 -11.95
C MET A 333 4.44 -12.31 -12.01
N MET A 334 4.10 -11.12 -11.49
CA MET A 334 2.76 -10.55 -11.62
C MET A 334 2.50 -9.94 -13.01
N LYS A 335 3.55 -9.75 -13.80
CA LYS A 335 3.44 -9.30 -15.18
C LYS A 335 3.12 -10.48 -16.10
N GLU A 336 2.02 -10.35 -16.82
CA GLU A 336 1.57 -11.33 -17.80
C GLU A 336 1.63 -10.74 -19.19
N GLY A 337 2.09 -11.57 -20.16
CA GLY A 337 2.10 -11.19 -21.55
C GLY A 337 0.69 -11.18 -22.13
N MET A 338 0.22 -10.01 -22.55
CA MET A 338 -1.05 -9.85 -23.27
C MET A 338 -0.79 -9.79 -24.78
N PRO A 339 -0.99 -10.88 -25.54
CA PRO A 339 -0.76 -10.87 -26.98
C PRO A 339 -1.85 -10.07 -27.69
N PHE A 340 -1.44 -9.26 -28.65
CA PHE A 340 -2.37 -8.65 -29.58
C PHE A 340 -1.85 -8.70 -31.01
N THR A 341 -2.74 -8.74 -31.98
CA THR A 341 -2.41 -8.84 -33.39
C THR A 341 -2.90 -7.62 -34.12
N ASP A 342 -2.11 -7.13 -35.06
CA ASP A 342 -2.56 -6.11 -35.98
C ASP A 342 -3.79 -6.57 -36.78
N PRO A 343 -4.72 -5.65 -37.12
CA PRO A 343 -5.83 -5.98 -38.02
C PRO A 343 -5.32 -6.58 -39.35
N LYS A 344 -5.97 -7.64 -39.81
CA LYS A 344 -5.59 -8.32 -41.04
C LYS A 344 -5.59 -7.33 -42.21
N ILE A 345 -4.44 -7.10 -42.77
CA ILE A 345 -4.29 -6.42 -44.07
C ILE A 345 -4.13 -7.49 -45.14
N PHE A 346 -4.88 -7.40 -46.23
CA PHE A 346 -4.78 -8.35 -47.35
C PHE A 346 -3.31 -8.44 -47.82
N LEU A 347 -2.76 -9.65 -47.80
CA LEU A 347 -1.36 -10.03 -48.08
C LEU A 347 -0.29 -9.65 -47.05
N ALA A 348 -0.57 -8.90 -46.03
CA ALA A 348 0.44 -8.61 -44.98
C ALA A 348 0.64 -9.81 -44.02
N PRO A 349 1.85 -10.05 -43.50
CA PRO A 349 2.07 -11.02 -42.46
C PRO A 349 1.30 -10.62 -41.19
N LYS A 350 0.90 -11.62 -40.41
CA LYS A 350 0.29 -11.42 -39.08
C LYS A 350 1.41 -10.96 -38.12
N ASN A 351 1.22 -9.83 -37.48
CA ASN A 351 2.13 -9.35 -36.45
C ASN A 351 1.50 -9.68 -35.09
N ILE A 352 2.28 -10.31 -34.21
CA ILE A 352 1.90 -10.56 -32.82
C ILE A 352 2.79 -9.65 -31.99
N HIS A 353 2.14 -8.86 -31.15
CA HIS A 353 2.80 -7.98 -30.19
C HIS A 353 2.40 -8.46 -28.79
N TYR A 354 3.29 -8.29 -27.85
CA TYR A 354 3.01 -8.54 -26.43
C TYR A 354 3.04 -7.20 -25.69
N ASN A 355 2.01 -6.96 -24.93
CA ASN A 355 2.02 -5.94 -23.90
C ASN A 355 2.05 -6.64 -22.55
N GLU A 356 2.74 -6.10 -21.59
CA GLU A 356 2.72 -6.63 -20.22
C GLU A 356 1.59 -5.98 -19.43
N GLY A 357 0.77 -6.81 -18.79
CA GLY A 357 -0.19 -6.40 -17.77
C GLY A 357 0.40 -6.56 -16.39
N PRO A 358 -0.12 -5.82 -15.41
CA PRO A 358 -1.21 -4.86 -15.50
C PRO A 358 -0.77 -3.49 -16.04
N ILE A 359 -1.67 -2.80 -16.74
CA ILE A 359 -1.45 -1.41 -17.14
C ILE A 359 -1.78 -0.51 -15.93
N GLY A 360 -1.02 0.58 -15.73
CA GLY A 360 -1.25 1.52 -14.62
C GLY A 360 -0.57 1.08 -13.30
N GLU A 361 0.63 0.55 -13.38
CA GLU A 361 1.43 0.11 -12.22
C GLU A 361 1.66 1.21 -11.17
N SER A 362 1.61 2.48 -11.54
CA SER A 362 1.75 3.61 -10.61
C SER A 362 0.70 3.64 -9.50
N LEU A 363 -0.43 2.93 -9.68
CA LEU A 363 -1.52 2.83 -8.72
C LEU A 363 -1.41 1.58 -7.82
N PHE A 364 -0.41 0.74 -8.03
CA PHE A 364 -0.10 -0.39 -7.16
C PHE A 364 0.59 0.07 -5.86
N PRO A 365 0.62 -0.79 -4.83
CA PRO A 365 1.33 -0.47 -3.60
C PRO A 365 2.81 -0.16 -3.86
N ALA A 366 3.39 0.72 -3.03
CA ALA A 366 4.82 0.95 -3.06
C ALA A 366 5.59 -0.36 -2.83
N PRO A 367 6.72 -0.58 -3.51
CA PRO A 367 7.51 -1.80 -3.34
C PRO A 367 8.16 -1.81 -1.95
N VAL A 368 7.71 -2.74 -1.11
CA VAL A 368 8.22 -2.95 0.26
C VAL A 368 8.17 -4.44 0.57
N VAL A 369 9.20 -4.94 1.26
CA VAL A 369 9.22 -6.30 1.80
C VAL A 369 8.74 -6.28 3.24
N GLY A 370 7.69 -7.04 3.53
CA GLY A 370 7.19 -7.27 4.89
C GLY A 370 7.28 -8.76 5.23
N TYR A 371 7.33 -9.07 6.53
CA TYR A 371 7.52 -10.44 7.00
C TYR A 371 6.22 -10.96 7.62
N SER A 372 5.75 -12.13 7.19
CA SER A 372 4.59 -12.78 7.77
C SER A 372 4.88 -13.37 9.16
N LYS A 373 6.15 -13.61 9.47
CA LYS A 373 6.60 -14.17 10.74
C LYS A 373 8.01 -13.69 11.07
N VAL A 374 8.21 -13.22 12.30
CA VAL A 374 9.52 -12.91 12.88
C VAL A 374 9.61 -13.61 14.21
N THR A 375 10.65 -14.42 14.41
CA THR A 375 10.92 -15.07 15.69
C THR A 375 12.12 -14.37 16.34
N VAL A 376 11.90 -13.84 17.52
CA VAL A 376 12.93 -13.17 18.33
C VAL A 376 13.36 -14.11 19.46
N ARG A 377 14.67 -14.30 19.56
CA ARG A 377 15.29 -15.13 20.61
C ARG A 377 16.41 -14.34 21.26
N ASP A 378 16.68 -14.65 22.52
CA ASP A 378 17.84 -14.11 23.19
C ASP A 378 19.14 -14.64 22.57
N LEU A 379 20.16 -13.82 22.57
CA LEU A 379 21.49 -14.20 22.11
C LEU A 379 22.08 -15.26 23.07
N ALA A 380 22.35 -16.45 22.56
CA ALA A 380 23.03 -17.49 23.30
C ALA A 380 24.54 -17.19 23.36
N ASN A 381 25.07 -17.04 24.54
CA ASN A 381 26.54 -16.88 24.69
C ASN A 381 27.20 -18.27 24.67
N GLU A 382 27.68 -18.68 23.51
CA GLU A 382 28.32 -19.96 23.28
C GLU A 382 29.71 -20.05 23.94
N THR A 383 30.35 -18.91 24.22
CA THR A 383 31.74 -18.84 24.67
C THR A 383 31.95 -19.26 26.11
N ILE A 384 30.91 -19.16 26.96
CA ILE A 384 31.03 -19.42 28.41
C ILE A 384 30.38 -20.74 28.83
N GLY A 385 29.79 -21.51 27.92
CA GLY A 385 29.14 -22.81 28.24
C GLY A 385 27.96 -22.73 29.19
N LEU A 386 27.58 -21.55 29.62
CA LEU A 386 26.44 -21.26 30.47
C LEU A 386 25.27 -20.78 29.64
N ASN A 387 24.37 -21.69 29.29
CA ASN A 387 23.06 -21.42 28.70
C ASN A 387 22.17 -20.64 29.70
N ARG A 388 22.67 -19.56 30.32
CA ARG A 388 21.92 -18.77 31.28
C ARG A 388 20.77 -17.94 30.65
N ASN A 389 20.81 -17.73 29.34
CA ASN A 389 19.86 -16.86 28.65
C ASN A 389 18.84 -17.62 27.80
N LYS A 390 18.40 -18.80 28.22
CA LYS A 390 17.25 -19.46 27.61
C LYS A 390 15.96 -18.93 28.24
N SER A 391 15.61 -17.69 27.93
CA SER A 391 14.35 -17.11 28.43
C SER A 391 13.14 -17.52 27.60
N GLY A 392 13.35 -18.15 26.43
CA GLY A 392 12.29 -18.54 25.52
C GLY A 392 12.36 -17.84 24.18
N GLN A 393 11.20 -17.65 23.55
CA GLN A 393 11.10 -16.93 22.28
C GLN A 393 9.82 -16.15 22.16
N THR A 394 9.87 -15.04 21.43
CA THR A 394 8.68 -14.30 21.02
C THR A 394 8.48 -14.45 19.52
N ILE A 395 7.30 -14.87 19.11
CA ILE A 395 6.91 -14.98 17.69
C ILE A 395 5.93 -13.86 17.38
N HIS A 396 6.31 -12.99 16.45
CA HIS A 396 5.45 -11.97 15.87
C HIS A 396 4.98 -12.44 14.50
N GLU A 397 3.67 -12.43 14.27
CA GLU A 397 3.08 -12.70 12.97
C GLU A 397 2.38 -11.45 12.46
N PHE A 398 2.48 -11.23 11.14
CA PHE A 398 1.89 -10.07 10.47
C PHE A 398 1.07 -10.52 9.27
N TYR A 399 0.04 -9.77 8.96
CA TYR A 399 -0.63 -9.88 7.68
C TYR A 399 0.26 -9.29 6.59
N THR A 400 0.25 -9.93 5.44
CA THR A 400 1.05 -9.49 4.30
C THR A 400 0.20 -9.35 3.04
N ALA A 401 0.79 -8.81 1.98
CA ALA A 401 0.14 -8.75 0.68
C ALA A 401 -0.17 -10.16 0.10
N ARG A 402 0.38 -11.23 0.67
CA ARG A 402 0.01 -12.60 0.33
C ARG A 402 -1.37 -12.97 0.87
N ASP A 403 -1.68 -12.52 2.09
CA ASP A 403 -2.99 -12.73 2.72
C ASP A 403 -4.05 -11.84 2.08
N PHE A 404 -3.66 -10.60 1.73
CA PHE A 404 -4.51 -9.56 1.17
C PHE A 404 -3.89 -8.97 -0.10
N PRO A 405 -3.93 -9.68 -1.24
CA PRO A 405 -3.35 -9.19 -2.48
C PRO A 405 -4.16 -8.04 -3.08
N THR A 406 -3.51 -7.26 -3.93
CA THR A 406 -4.17 -6.27 -4.79
C THR A 406 -5.07 -6.98 -5.79
N ILE A 407 -6.31 -6.56 -5.91
CA ILE A 407 -7.27 -7.15 -6.84
C ILE A 407 -7.39 -6.25 -8.05
N VAL A 408 -7.07 -6.79 -9.24
CA VAL A 408 -7.18 -6.08 -10.50
C VAL A 408 -8.25 -6.74 -11.37
N LYS A 409 -9.18 -5.94 -11.88
CA LYS A 409 -10.16 -6.35 -12.90
C LYS A 409 -10.01 -5.41 -14.07
N SER A 410 -9.87 -5.96 -15.27
CA SER A 410 -9.67 -5.20 -16.49
C SER A 410 -10.78 -5.49 -17.50
N THR A 411 -11.18 -4.48 -18.25
CA THR A 411 -11.98 -4.69 -19.46
C THR A 411 -11.08 -5.20 -20.58
N SER A 412 -11.66 -5.81 -21.58
CA SER A 412 -10.91 -6.13 -22.80
C SER A 412 -10.36 -4.84 -23.45
N LEU A 413 -9.15 -4.93 -24.00
CA LEU A 413 -8.57 -3.82 -24.75
C LEU A 413 -9.42 -3.55 -26.01
N HIS A 414 -10.06 -2.37 -26.04
CA HIS A 414 -10.75 -1.90 -27.23
C HIS A 414 -9.77 -1.13 -28.11
N LYS A 415 -9.67 -1.53 -29.37
CA LYS A 415 -8.80 -0.90 -30.35
C LYS A 415 -9.51 -0.67 -31.66
N GLU A 416 -9.34 0.51 -32.23
CA GLU A 416 -9.88 0.87 -33.52
C GLU A 416 -8.76 1.47 -34.39
N ARG A 417 -8.66 1.02 -35.62
CA ARG A 417 -7.68 1.53 -36.56
C ARG A 417 -8.36 1.98 -37.84
N ILE A 418 -8.23 3.23 -38.17
CA ILE A 418 -8.76 3.83 -39.41
C ILE A 418 -7.60 4.05 -40.36
N ARG A 419 -7.64 3.39 -41.52
CA ARG A 419 -6.68 3.54 -42.62
C ARG A 419 -7.37 3.92 -43.91
N ASN A 420 -6.65 4.55 -44.82
CA ASN A 420 -7.14 4.77 -46.19
C ASN A 420 -7.40 3.45 -46.90
N GLY A 421 -8.40 3.40 -47.76
CA GLY A 421 -8.73 2.24 -48.57
C GLY A 421 -7.57 1.79 -49.49
N THR A 422 -7.64 0.53 -49.98
CA THR A 422 -6.58 -0.14 -50.74
C THR A 422 -6.08 0.61 -51.99
N LEU A 423 -6.94 1.27 -52.72
CA LEU A 423 -6.59 2.09 -53.90
C LEU A 423 -5.82 3.37 -53.48
N GLY A 424 -6.19 4.02 -52.38
CA GLY A 424 -5.46 5.17 -51.82
C GLY A 424 -4.07 4.84 -51.29
N ARG A 425 -3.76 3.57 -51.08
CA ARG A 425 -2.42 3.10 -50.68
C ARG A 425 -1.49 2.87 -51.87
N PHE A 426 -2.01 2.46 -52.98
CA PHE A 426 -1.23 2.25 -54.21
C PHE A 426 -0.85 3.56 -54.90
N PHE A 427 -1.71 4.57 -54.83
CA PHE A 427 -1.52 5.87 -55.47
C PHE A 427 -1.50 7.00 -54.44
N LYS A 428 -0.57 6.97 -53.54
CA LYS A 428 -0.52 7.85 -52.39
C LYS A 428 -0.33 9.32 -52.71
N PHE A 429 -1.40 10.06 -52.58
CA PHE A 429 -1.34 11.52 -52.44
C PHE A 429 -1.57 11.98 -50.98
N LYS A 430 -2.23 11.23 -50.17
CA LYS A 430 -2.47 11.51 -48.73
C LYS A 430 -2.64 10.21 -47.92
N GLY A 431 -1.73 9.92 -47.00
CA GLY A 431 -1.83 8.81 -46.02
C GLY A 431 -2.42 9.28 -44.72
N LYS A 432 -3.43 8.61 -44.22
CA LYS A 432 -3.91 8.79 -42.81
C LYS A 432 -3.96 7.43 -42.13
N ASP A 433 -3.23 7.29 -41.04
CA ASP A 433 -3.28 6.15 -40.17
C ASP A 433 -3.61 6.64 -38.75
N ARG A 434 -4.75 6.21 -38.23
CA ARG A 434 -5.20 6.57 -36.88
C ARG A 434 -5.47 5.29 -36.11
N LEU A 435 -4.79 5.14 -34.99
CA LEU A 435 -5.02 4.07 -34.05
C LEU A 435 -5.52 4.68 -32.75
N SER A 436 -6.64 4.18 -32.26
CA SER A 436 -7.11 4.47 -30.91
C SER A 436 -7.19 3.19 -30.09
N ALA A 437 -6.81 3.27 -28.83
CA ALA A 437 -6.88 2.20 -27.87
C ALA A 437 -7.50 2.69 -26.57
N SER A 438 -8.37 1.89 -25.96
CA SER A 438 -8.93 2.21 -24.64
C SER A 438 -9.08 0.97 -23.79
N GLN A 439 -8.86 1.13 -22.49
CA GLN A 439 -9.04 0.08 -21.51
C GLN A 439 -9.48 0.67 -20.17
N GLY A 440 -10.34 -0.04 -19.47
CA GLY A 440 -10.76 0.29 -18.12
C GLY A 440 -10.21 -0.72 -17.11
N HIS A 441 -9.82 -0.23 -15.93
CA HIS A 441 -9.35 -1.06 -14.82
C HIS A 441 -10.09 -0.70 -13.54
N THR A 442 -10.27 -1.71 -12.67
CA THR A 442 -10.57 -1.51 -11.27
C THR A 442 -9.42 -2.13 -10.47
N VAL A 443 -8.75 -1.30 -9.69
CA VAL A 443 -7.65 -1.70 -8.82
C VAL A 443 -8.12 -1.52 -7.37
N GLU A 444 -8.18 -2.62 -6.62
CA GLU A 444 -8.52 -2.61 -5.20
C GLU A 444 -7.25 -2.90 -4.39
N ILE A 445 -6.82 -1.92 -3.61
CA ILE A 445 -5.67 -2.01 -2.71
C ILE A 445 -6.12 -1.92 -1.25
N ASN A 446 -5.26 -2.33 -0.33
CA ASN A 446 -5.56 -2.34 1.09
C ASN A 446 -4.33 -1.96 1.93
N ASP A 447 -4.54 -1.73 3.22
CA ASP A 447 -3.53 -1.33 4.19
C ASP A 447 -3.07 -2.48 5.12
N MET A 448 -3.32 -3.72 4.74
CA MET A 448 -3.09 -4.87 5.60
C MET A 448 -1.63 -5.32 5.66
N HIS A 449 -0.81 -4.97 4.66
CA HIS A 449 0.59 -5.37 4.61
C HIS A 449 1.38 -4.77 5.78
N GLY A 450 1.91 -5.62 6.67
CA GLY A 450 2.63 -5.22 7.88
C GLY A 450 1.75 -5.04 9.12
N LYS A 451 0.42 -5.18 9.04
CA LYS A 451 -0.43 -5.16 10.24
C LYS A 451 -0.22 -6.40 11.08
N GLN A 452 -0.14 -6.21 12.39
CA GLN A 452 0.03 -7.31 13.35
C GLN A 452 -1.13 -8.29 13.27
N LYS A 453 -0.79 -9.58 13.17
CA LYS A 453 -1.72 -10.71 13.14
C LYS A 453 -1.76 -11.42 14.48
N SER A 454 -0.57 -11.69 15.05
CA SER A 454 -0.45 -12.25 16.38
C SER A 454 0.92 -11.97 16.99
N GLN A 455 0.97 -12.04 18.31
CA GLN A 455 2.20 -12.14 19.08
C GLN A 455 2.05 -13.31 20.06
N ARG A 456 3.06 -14.17 20.12
CA ARG A 456 3.07 -15.34 21.01
C ARG A 456 4.38 -15.39 21.77
N ILE A 457 4.32 -15.53 23.07
CA ILE A 457 5.47 -15.61 23.97
C ILE A 457 5.53 -17.03 24.52
N PHE A 458 6.69 -17.63 24.36
CA PHE A 458 6.97 -18.99 24.81
C PHE A 458 8.07 -18.99 25.86
N ASP A 459 7.99 -19.93 26.77
CA ASP A 459 9.08 -20.19 27.72
C ASP A 459 10.26 -20.96 27.06
N LYS A 460 11.26 -21.28 27.87
CA LYS A 460 12.45 -22.04 27.44
C LYS A 460 12.12 -23.46 26.94
N ASP A 461 10.98 -24.04 27.37
CA ASP A 461 10.55 -25.38 27.01
C ASP A 461 9.55 -25.38 25.83
N ASN A 462 9.35 -24.22 25.18
CA ASN A 462 8.38 -23.97 24.12
C ASN A 462 6.91 -24.11 24.56
N SER A 463 6.62 -23.93 25.86
CA SER A 463 5.24 -23.82 26.33
C SER A 463 4.74 -22.39 26.14
N LEU A 464 3.51 -22.24 25.66
CA LEU A 464 2.92 -20.92 25.45
C LEU A 464 2.63 -20.25 26.80
N ILE A 465 3.18 -19.07 27.03
CA ILE A 465 2.92 -18.23 28.21
C ILE A 465 1.74 -17.31 27.92
N SER A 466 1.84 -16.54 26.84
CA SER A 466 0.80 -15.61 26.44
C SER A 466 0.71 -15.45 24.93
N SER A 467 -0.48 -15.14 24.45
CA SER A 467 -0.70 -14.78 23.04
C SER A 467 -1.71 -13.65 22.90
N VAL A 468 -1.54 -12.84 21.87
CA VAL A 468 -2.52 -11.88 21.41
C VAL A 468 -2.71 -12.05 19.92
N ALA A 469 -3.96 -12.21 19.48
CA ALA A 469 -4.30 -12.34 18.06
C ALA A 469 -5.31 -11.27 17.63
N TYR A 470 -5.05 -10.63 16.49
CA TYR A 470 -5.87 -9.57 15.93
C TYR A 470 -6.62 -10.10 14.69
N LYS A 471 -7.92 -9.99 14.70
CA LYS A 471 -8.81 -10.46 13.63
C LYS A 471 -9.51 -9.30 12.96
N TYR A 472 -9.43 -9.25 11.64
CA TYR A 472 -10.04 -8.21 10.82
C TYR A 472 -11.26 -8.74 10.08
N LYS A 473 -12.24 -7.88 9.78
CA LYS A 473 -13.44 -8.25 9.02
C LYS A 473 -13.09 -8.65 7.59
N VAL A 474 -13.39 -9.88 7.22
CA VAL A 474 -13.12 -10.45 5.89
C VAL A 474 -14.33 -11.23 5.37
N GLU A 475 -14.45 -11.36 4.05
CA GLU A 475 -15.53 -12.13 3.41
C GLU A 475 -15.45 -13.63 3.76
N ASN A 476 -14.24 -14.16 3.82
CA ASN A 476 -13.98 -15.56 4.18
C ASN A 476 -12.65 -15.69 4.91
N GLU A 477 -12.69 -16.06 6.19
CA GLU A 477 -11.50 -16.23 7.02
C GLU A 477 -10.58 -17.36 6.56
N TYR A 478 -11.13 -18.38 5.92
CA TYR A 478 -10.40 -19.55 5.45
C TYR A 478 -9.80 -19.39 4.05
N ALA A 479 -10.11 -18.30 3.35
CA ALA A 479 -9.53 -18.04 2.05
C ALA A 479 -8.02 -17.81 2.14
N VAL A 480 -7.26 -18.35 1.17
CA VAL A 480 -5.81 -18.09 1.06
C VAL A 480 -5.56 -16.62 0.74
N ALA A 481 -6.29 -16.08 -0.23
CA ALA A 481 -6.34 -14.65 -0.54
C ALA A 481 -7.65 -14.09 0.02
N LYS A 482 -7.53 -13.20 1.01
CA LYS A 482 -8.65 -12.62 1.72
C LYS A 482 -9.07 -11.30 1.11
N ARG A 483 -10.35 -10.98 1.24
CA ARG A 483 -10.89 -9.67 0.89
C ARG A 483 -11.54 -9.03 2.11
N LEU A 484 -11.28 -7.74 2.31
CA LEU A 484 -11.79 -6.98 3.43
C LEU A 484 -13.30 -6.71 3.29
N VAL A 485 -14.00 -6.80 4.42
CA VAL A 485 -15.37 -6.31 4.58
C VAL A 485 -15.34 -5.00 5.36
N ASN A 486 -15.92 -3.98 4.75
CA ASN A 486 -15.92 -2.62 5.29
C ASN A 486 -17.32 -2.18 5.78
N GLU A 487 -18.29 -3.09 5.80
CA GLU A 487 -19.59 -2.86 6.42
C GLU A 487 -19.48 -3.05 7.94
N VAL A 488 -19.90 -2.05 8.69
CA VAL A 488 -19.90 -2.00 10.15
C VAL A 488 -21.25 -1.59 10.68
N ASP A 489 -21.56 -1.97 11.92
CA ASP A 489 -22.66 -1.39 12.67
C ASP A 489 -22.20 -0.04 13.24
N ALA A 490 -22.90 1.01 12.89
CA ALA A 490 -22.61 2.38 13.31
C ALA A 490 -23.78 2.97 14.08
N ILE A 491 -23.44 3.77 15.08
CA ILE A 491 -24.42 4.48 15.90
C ILE A 491 -24.30 5.99 15.68
N ASN A 492 -25.40 6.66 15.48
CA ASN A 492 -25.46 8.11 15.30
C ASN A 492 -25.68 8.86 16.62
N THR A 493 -25.64 10.18 16.58
CA THR A 493 -25.85 11.06 17.72
C THR A 493 -27.24 10.94 18.34
N ARG A 494 -28.22 10.31 17.65
CA ARG A 494 -29.55 10.01 18.21
C ARG A 494 -29.62 8.69 18.95
N GLY A 495 -28.50 7.93 18.96
CA GLY A 495 -28.46 6.59 19.53
C GLY A 495 -29.04 5.51 18.63
N GLU A 496 -29.27 5.79 17.33
CA GLU A 496 -29.80 4.85 16.34
C GLU A 496 -28.68 4.05 15.69
N VAL A 497 -28.84 2.74 15.60
CA VAL A 497 -27.87 1.83 14.99
C VAL A 497 -28.27 1.51 13.56
N SER A 498 -27.31 1.61 12.64
CA SER A 498 -27.51 1.29 11.22
C SER A 498 -26.23 0.72 10.61
N LYS A 499 -26.34 0.07 9.44
CA LYS A 499 -25.18 -0.35 8.67
C LYS A 499 -24.53 0.85 7.98
N ALA A 500 -23.20 0.91 8.04
CA ALA A 500 -22.39 1.95 7.38
C ALA A 500 -21.16 1.33 6.70
N ILE A 501 -20.66 2.00 5.68
CA ILE A 501 -19.37 1.66 5.04
C ILE A 501 -18.28 2.52 5.66
N GLN A 502 -17.24 1.90 6.19
CA GLN A 502 -16.11 2.59 6.81
C GLN A 502 -14.79 2.19 6.16
N GLY A 503 -13.87 3.15 6.03
CA GLY A 503 -12.50 2.88 5.55
C GLY A 503 -12.44 2.47 4.08
N VAL A 504 -13.33 3.01 3.25
CA VAL A 504 -13.30 2.83 1.79
C VAL A 504 -13.19 4.18 1.12
N GLU A 505 -12.16 4.33 0.29
CA GLU A 505 -11.98 5.49 -0.58
C GLU A 505 -12.02 5.05 -2.03
N VAL A 506 -12.63 5.85 -2.89
CA VAL A 506 -12.73 5.58 -4.32
C VAL A 506 -12.27 6.78 -5.11
N ASP A 507 -11.24 6.56 -5.94
CA ASP A 507 -10.73 7.55 -6.88
C ASP A 507 -10.90 7.03 -8.31
N VAL A 508 -11.09 7.95 -9.26
CA VAL A 508 -11.10 7.63 -10.67
C VAL A 508 -9.99 8.41 -11.36
N TRP A 509 -9.06 7.69 -11.96
CA TRP A 509 -7.94 8.24 -12.70
C TRP A 509 -8.15 8.00 -14.18
N GLN A 510 -7.91 9.03 -14.98
CA GLN A 510 -7.95 8.94 -16.42
C GLN A 510 -6.62 9.41 -16.99
N GLU A 511 -5.96 8.53 -17.73
CA GLU A 511 -4.73 8.82 -18.45
C GLU A 511 -5.05 8.85 -19.93
N MET A 512 -4.61 9.92 -20.60
CA MET A 512 -4.77 10.09 -22.03
C MET A 512 -3.42 10.36 -22.64
N LEU A 513 -3.09 9.59 -23.67
CA LEU A 513 -1.92 9.80 -24.50
C LEU A 513 -2.37 10.11 -25.92
N GLN A 514 -1.81 11.15 -26.52
CA GLN A 514 -1.93 11.41 -27.93
C GLN A 514 -0.55 11.67 -28.52
N GLU A 515 -0.24 10.92 -29.56
CA GLU A 515 0.95 11.14 -30.38
C GLU A 515 0.52 11.38 -31.82
N GLU A 516 1.08 12.39 -32.46
CA GLU A 516 0.78 12.74 -33.82
C GLU A 516 2.08 12.99 -34.58
N ASN A 517 2.29 12.24 -35.65
CA ASN A 517 3.40 12.45 -36.57
C ASN A 517 2.86 12.90 -37.94
N LYS A 518 3.33 14.05 -38.40
CA LYS A 518 3.02 14.62 -39.71
C LYS A 518 4.28 14.70 -40.55
N MET A 519 4.31 13.95 -41.63
CA MET A 519 5.41 14.00 -42.58
C MET A 519 4.96 14.61 -43.91
N ASN A 520 5.68 15.62 -44.34
CA ASN A 520 5.49 16.22 -45.64
C ASN A 520 6.77 15.97 -46.45
N THR A 521 6.68 15.16 -47.49
CA THR A 521 7.82 14.86 -48.35
C THR A 521 7.57 15.40 -49.76
N ALA A 522 8.53 16.14 -50.30
CA ALA A 522 8.54 16.61 -51.71
C ALA A 522 9.75 15.96 -52.38
N GLY A 523 9.53 15.03 -53.33
CA GLY A 523 10.61 14.38 -54.04
C GLY A 523 10.23 13.04 -54.67
N PHE A 524 11.03 12.58 -55.66
CA PHE A 524 10.96 11.23 -56.20
C PHE A 524 11.73 10.28 -55.30
N GLY A 525 11.06 9.28 -54.77
CA GLY A 525 11.72 8.27 -53.99
C GLY A 525 10.75 7.21 -53.46
N GLY A 526 11.22 5.98 -53.23
CA GLY A 526 10.50 4.96 -52.51
C GLY A 526 10.95 5.01 -51.05
N ASN A 527 10.06 5.32 -50.13
CA ASN A 527 10.32 5.28 -48.71
C ASN A 527 9.47 4.17 -48.05
N VAL A 528 10.11 3.51 -47.11
CA VAL A 528 9.38 2.68 -46.12
C VAL A 528 9.54 3.41 -44.81
N ASP A 529 8.48 4.06 -44.37
CA ASP A 529 8.47 4.78 -43.11
C ASP A 529 8.01 3.85 -42.03
N GLY A 530 8.90 3.61 -41.07
CA GLY A 530 8.61 2.91 -39.84
C GLY A 530 8.69 3.88 -38.67
N PHE A 531 7.71 3.86 -37.82
CA PHE A 531 7.72 4.64 -36.57
C PHE A 531 7.06 3.83 -35.48
N MET A 532 7.55 4.07 -34.28
CA MET A 532 6.96 3.52 -33.10
C MET A 532 5.82 4.44 -32.61
N VAL A 533 4.68 3.85 -32.38
CA VAL A 533 3.53 4.53 -31.79
C VAL A 533 3.24 3.84 -30.45
N GLY A 534 3.88 4.32 -29.41
CA GLY A 534 3.92 3.59 -28.14
C GLY A 534 4.61 2.23 -28.36
N ILE A 535 3.93 1.15 -28.05
CA ILE A 535 4.39 -0.24 -28.23
C ILE A 535 3.99 -0.87 -29.57
N VAL A 536 3.36 -0.10 -30.48
CA VAL A 536 2.87 -0.63 -31.77
C VAL A 536 3.65 -0.03 -32.92
N PRO A 537 4.52 -0.80 -33.61
CA PRO A 537 5.20 -0.35 -34.80
C PRO A 537 4.27 -0.32 -36.03
N ALA A 538 4.27 0.77 -36.77
CA ALA A 538 3.47 0.95 -37.98
C ALA A 538 4.34 1.27 -39.19
N PHE A 539 4.14 0.51 -40.32
CA PHE A 539 4.91 0.66 -41.54
C PHE A 539 4.04 0.91 -42.74
N VAL A 540 4.51 1.72 -43.62
CA VAL A 540 3.88 1.98 -44.94
C VAL A 540 4.91 2.05 -46.05
N PRO A 541 4.99 1.05 -46.96
CA PRO A 541 5.81 1.16 -48.18
C PRO A 541 5.14 2.10 -49.16
N SER A 542 5.90 3.01 -49.74
CA SER A 542 5.42 3.96 -50.74
C SER A 542 6.39 4.14 -51.90
N ALA A 543 5.86 4.07 -53.18
CA ALA A 543 6.58 4.47 -54.38
C ALA A 543 5.77 5.57 -55.09
N HIS A 544 6.36 6.76 -55.31
CA HIS A 544 5.61 7.90 -55.87
C HIS A 544 6.48 9.04 -56.39
N GLY A 545 5.85 9.85 -57.20
CA GLY A 545 6.33 11.19 -57.56
C GLY A 545 5.45 12.26 -56.93
N GLN A 546 6.11 13.24 -56.39
CA GLN A 546 5.65 14.56 -55.90
C GLN A 546 4.54 14.65 -54.81
N LEU A 547 4.87 15.35 -53.75
CA LEU A 547 4.04 15.81 -52.64
C LEU A 547 3.26 14.74 -51.90
N GLN A 548 3.87 14.13 -50.88
CA GLN A 548 3.20 13.21 -49.98
C GLN A 548 2.96 13.88 -48.61
N ARG A 549 1.73 13.79 -48.13
CA ARG A 549 1.33 14.18 -46.77
C ARG A 549 0.93 12.95 -46.03
N GLU A 550 1.69 12.56 -45.02
CA GLU A 550 1.34 11.46 -44.12
C GLU A 550 0.96 12.00 -42.73
N LEU A 551 -0.12 11.48 -42.19
CA LEU A 551 -0.58 11.75 -40.83
C LEU A 551 -0.74 10.44 -40.12
N THR A 552 0.07 10.22 -39.11
CA THR A 552 -0.12 9.13 -38.20
C THR A 552 -0.52 9.68 -36.84
N GLN A 553 -1.58 9.16 -36.30
CA GLN A 553 -2.11 9.58 -35.01
C GLN A 553 -2.39 8.36 -34.15
N PHE A 554 -1.84 8.36 -32.96
CA PHE A 554 -2.15 7.41 -31.90
C PHE A 554 -2.90 8.12 -30.77
N ARG A 555 -3.92 7.48 -30.24
CA ARG A 555 -4.64 7.93 -29.06
C ARG A 555 -4.88 6.75 -28.14
N ALA A 556 -4.50 6.89 -26.89
CA ALA A 556 -4.83 5.93 -25.86
C ALA A 556 -5.60 6.61 -24.73
N SER A 557 -6.56 5.91 -24.18
CA SER A 557 -7.28 6.32 -22.97
C SER A 557 -7.37 5.14 -22.02
N VAL A 558 -6.82 5.30 -20.84
CA VAL A 558 -6.92 4.32 -19.77
C VAL A 558 -7.66 4.95 -18.59
N THR A 559 -8.75 4.32 -18.18
CA THR A 559 -9.51 4.77 -17.01
C THR A 559 -9.37 3.75 -15.90
N THR A 560 -8.85 4.16 -14.75
CA THR A 560 -8.65 3.31 -13.59
C THR A 560 -9.50 3.77 -12.42
N LYS A 561 -10.39 2.91 -11.96
CA LYS A 561 -11.10 3.07 -10.68
C LYS A 561 -10.23 2.44 -9.58
N LEU A 562 -9.65 3.28 -8.74
CA LEU A 562 -8.87 2.87 -7.59
C LEU A 562 -9.76 2.81 -6.35
N ILE A 563 -9.81 1.67 -5.70
CA ILE A 563 -10.55 1.45 -4.45
C ILE A 563 -9.51 1.14 -3.37
N ARG A 564 -9.42 2.01 -2.36
CA ARG A 564 -8.61 1.76 -1.16
C ARG A 564 -9.50 1.26 -0.05
N ARG A 565 -9.11 0.14 0.57
CA ARG A 565 -9.82 -0.43 1.72
C ARG A 565 -8.89 -0.49 2.93
N ASN A 566 -9.35 0.06 4.04
CA ASN A 566 -8.68 -0.08 5.33
C ASN A 566 -9.24 -1.28 6.07
N GLY A 567 -8.36 -2.06 6.70
CA GLY A 567 -8.75 -3.19 7.51
C GLY A 567 -9.52 -2.76 8.76
N ILE A 568 -10.70 -3.31 8.94
CA ILE A 568 -11.55 -3.09 10.12
C ILE A 568 -11.23 -4.17 11.14
N LEU A 569 -10.65 -3.77 12.26
CA LEU A 569 -10.41 -4.68 13.39
C LEU A 569 -11.77 -5.15 13.96
N ASP A 570 -12.00 -6.46 13.90
CA ASP A 570 -13.23 -7.09 14.40
C ASP A 570 -13.11 -7.48 15.86
N HIS A 571 -12.13 -8.31 16.18
CA HIS A 571 -11.89 -8.72 17.56
C HIS A 571 -10.42 -9.02 17.83
N VAL A 572 -10.08 -8.97 19.12
CA VAL A 572 -8.76 -9.32 19.65
C VAL A 572 -8.96 -10.49 20.63
N ILE A 573 -8.14 -11.53 20.46
CA ILE A 573 -8.09 -12.69 21.37
C ILE A 573 -6.80 -12.58 22.15
N ALA A 574 -6.89 -12.46 23.45
CA ALA A 574 -5.75 -12.51 24.37
C ALA A 574 -5.81 -13.81 25.17
N GLU A 575 -4.69 -14.51 25.25
CA GLU A 575 -4.52 -15.73 26.00
C GLU A 575 -3.35 -15.60 26.96
N GLU A 576 -3.52 -15.98 28.19
CA GLU A 576 -2.48 -15.98 29.23
C GLU A 576 -2.63 -17.21 30.11
N ASN A 577 -1.58 -18.01 30.20
CA ASN A 577 -1.54 -19.23 31.01
C ASN A 577 -2.73 -20.18 30.80
N GLY A 578 -3.25 -20.25 29.54
CA GLY A 578 -4.37 -21.11 29.16
C GLY A 578 -5.77 -20.50 29.37
N SER A 579 -5.88 -19.29 29.92
CA SER A 579 -7.12 -18.53 29.98
C SER A 579 -7.24 -17.63 28.78
N SER A 580 -8.40 -17.56 28.13
CA SER A 580 -8.63 -16.81 26.90
C SER A 580 -9.72 -15.75 27.08
N VAL A 581 -9.43 -14.54 26.65
CA VAL A 581 -10.35 -13.41 26.65
C VAL A 581 -10.49 -12.84 25.25
N THR A 582 -11.71 -12.70 24.78
CA THR A 582 -12.00 -12.12 23.45
C THR A 582 -12.70 -10.77 23.60
N THR A 583 -12.11 -9.73 23.00
CA THR A 583 -12.72 -8.39 22.92
C THR A 583 -13.14 -8.10 21.49
N THR A 584 -14.45 -7.99 21.26
CA THR A 584 -15.07 -7.70 19.95
C THR A 584 -15.47 -6.24 19.85
N ASN A 585 -15.16 -5.59 18.73
CA ASN A 585 -15.62 -4.25 18.40
C ASN A 585 -17.04 -4.33 17.81
N VAL A 586 -18.06 -3.96 18.58
CA VAL A 586 -19.46 -4.17 18.21
C VAL A 586 -20.02 -3.00 17.41
N LEU A 587 -19.86 -1.77 17.93
CA LEU A 587 -20.40 -0.57 17.31
C LEU A 587 -19.35 0.51 17.14
N ARG A 588 -19.55 1.29 16.11
CA ARG A 588 -18.71 2.44 15.80
C ARG A 588 -19.53 3.72 15.68
N ASP A 589 -18.90 4.82 15.99
CA ASP A 589 -19.50 6.14 15.76
C ASP A 589 -19.70 6.40 14.26
N SER A 590 -20.87 6.86 13.88
CA SER A 590 -21.21 7.10 12.45
C SER A 590 -20.43 8.25 11.82
N GLU A 591 -19.91 9.21 12.62
CA GLU A 591 -19.17 10.34 12.12
C GLU A 591 -17.66 10.13 12.14
N THR A 592 -17.12 9.60 13.23
CA THR A 592 -15.67 9.47 13.42
C THR A 592 -15.14 8.09 13.08
N GLY A 593 -16.01 7.07 13.02
CA GLY A 593 -15.62 5.67 12.86
C GLY A 593 -14.95 5.04 14.08
N GLN A 594 -14.86 5.76 15.20
CA GLN A 594 -14.31 5.25 16.45
C GLN A 594 -15.17 4.12 17.02
N VAL A 595 -14.56 3.12 17.65
CA VAL A 595 -15.28 2.09 18.37
C VAL A 595 -15.91 2.69 19.62
N LEU A 596 -17.24 2.61 19.74
CA LEU A 596 -18.00 3.08 20.91
C LEU A 596 -18.50 1.95 21.80
N LEU A 597 -18.72 0.77 21.23
CA LEU A 597 -19.15 -0.40 22.01
C LEU A 597 -18.22 -1.56 21.76
N THR A 598 -17.63 -2.07 22.82
CA THR A 598 -16.91 -3.34 22.81
C THR A 598 -17.64 -4.38 23.65
N ARG A 599 -17.49 -5.66 23.28
CA ARG A 599 -17.94 -6.81 24.05
C ARG A 599 -16.74 -7.67 24.38
N THR A 600 -16.45 -7.82 25.65
CA THR A 600 -15.40 -8.71 26.17
C THR A 600 -16.04 -9.95 26.73
N THR A 601 -15.63 -11.12 26.28
CA THR A 601 -16.03 -12.44 26.82
C THR A 601 -14.82 -13.10 27.48
N ASN A 602 -14.98 -13.60 28.70
CA ASN A 602 -13.97 -14.36 29.40
C ASN A 602 -14.11 -15.87 29.11
N GLU A 603 -13.32 -16.70 29.80
CA GLU A 603 -13.37 -18.16 29.69
C GLU A 603 -14.70 -18.81 30.08
N PHE A 604 -15.59 -18.08 30.73
CA PHE A 604 -16.93 -18.54 31.14
C PHE A 604 -18.04 -18.09 30.20
N ASP A 605 -17.69 -17.49 29.08
CA ASP A 605 -18.59 -16.89 28.07
C ASP A 605 -19.52 -15.78 28.61
N ASP A 606 -19.17 -15.21 29.78
CA ASP A 606 -19.91 -14.09 30.36
C ASP A 606 -19.52 -12.77 29.64
N PRO A 607 -20.44 -12.11 28.93
CA PRO A 607 -20.12 -10.88 28.22
C PRO A 607 -20.09 -9.67 29.18
N ILE A 608 -19.11 -8.80 28.95
CA ILE A 608 -19.05 -7.45 29.50
C ILE A 608 -19.04 -6.48 28.32
N PHE A 609 -20.01 -5.60 28.28
CA PHE A 609 -20.13 -4.55 27.29
C PHE A 609 -19.60 -3.25 27.86
N ASN A 610 -18.70 -2.58 27.11
CA ASN A 610 -18.18 -1.27 27.48
C ASN A 610 -18.61 -0.27 26.41
N PHE A 611 -19.45 0.68 26.79
CA PHE A 611 -19.91 1.76 25.94
C PHE A 611 -19.21 3.07 26.30
N THR A 612 -18.73 3.80 25.29
CA THR A 612 -18.03 5.07 25.42
C THR A 612 -18.85 6.17 24.72
N TYR A 613 -19.15 7.23 25.48
CA TYR A 613 -19.79 8.44 24.91
C TYR A 613 -18.73 9.33 24.27
N PRO A 614 -18.82 9.63 22.96
CA PRO A 614 -17.88 10.53 22.29
C PRO A 614 -18.23 12.00 22.54
N ALA A 615 -17.23 12.86 22.59
CA ALA A 615 -17.37 14.26 22.99
C ALA A 615 -18.34 15.06 22.13
N HIS A 616 -18.34 14.83 20.83
CA HIS A 616 -19.19 15.60 19.89
C HIS A 616 -20.69 15.37 20.06
N TRP A 617 -21.09 14.31 20.77
CA TRP A 617 -22.49 14.09 21.10
C TRP A 617 -23.04 15.14 22.09
N ALA A 618 -22.21 15.58 23.02
CA ALA A 618 -22.57 16.60 24.02
C ALA A 618 -22.02 17.98 23.70
N TYR A 619 -20.82 18.04 23.11
CA TYR A 619 -20.07 19.28 22.86
C TYR A 619 -19.81 19.46 21.37
N GLU A 620 -20.73 20.15 20.68
CA GLU A 620 -20.68 20.34 19.24
C GLU A 620 -19.35 20.97 18.77
N GLY A 621 -18.81 21.94 19.53
CA GLY A 621 -17.51 22.58 19.23
C GLY A 621 -16.31 21.64 19.24
N MET A 622 -16.43 20.44 19.82
CA MET A 622 -15.41 19.41 19.78
C MET A 622 -15.47 18.57 18.48
N GLY A 623 -16.45 18.79 17.60
CA GLY A 623 -16.65 18.07 16.35
C GLY A 623 -15.52 18.19 15.35
N GLN A 624 -15.71 17.62 14.19
CA GLN A 624 -14.73 17.51 13.11
C GLN A 624 -14.65 18.77 12.26
N ALA A 625 -13.47 19.38 12.16
CA ALA A 625 -13.26 20.63 11.42
C ALA A 625 -13.61 20.55 9.92
N TYR A 626 -13.52 19.36 9.31
CA TYR A 626 -13.85 19.19 7.89
C TYR A 626 -15.32 19.51 7.57
N GLN A 627 -16.21 19.52 8.57
CA GLN A 627 -17.64 19.75 8.37
C GLN A 627 -17.93 21.14 7.80
N ASN A 628 -17.12 22.16 8.10
CA ASN A 628 -17.36 23.51 7.60
C ASN A 628 -16.12 24.26 7.10
N ILE A 629 -14.89 23.72 7.28
CA ILE A 629 -13.70 24.39 6.77
C ILE A 629 -13.75 24.51 5.23
N GLY A 630 -13.43 25.71 4.73
CA GLY A 630 -13.45 25.99 3.30
C GLY A 630 -14.82 26.29 2.70
N MET A 631 -15.91 26.24 3.48
CA MET A 631 -17.25 26.66 3.00
C MET A 631 -17.22 28.09 2.52
N GLU A 632 -17.86 28.32 1.39
CA GLU A 632 -18.00 29.64 0.76
C GLU A 632 -19.48 30.02 0.59
N PHE A 633 -19.83 31.24 0.94
CA PHE A 633 -21.16 31.81 0.79
C PHE A 633 -21.06 33.07 -0.06
N SER A 634 -21.97 33.23 -1.01
CA SER A 634 -22.09 34.40 -1.86
C SER A 634 -23.30 35.23 -1.48
N ASN A 635 -23.26 36.54 -1.76
CA ASN A 635 -24.35 37.47 -1.46
C ASN A 635 -24.70 37.52 0.03
N VAL A 636 -23.66 37.60 0.88
CA VAL A 636 -23.84 37.69 2.33
C VAL A 636 -24.01 39.13 2.75
N ASP A 637 -25.08 39.39 3.51
CA ASP A 637 -25.34 40.66 4.16
C ASP A 637 -25.09 40.54 5.66
N ILE A 638 -24.30 41.48 6.21
CA ILE A 638 -23.93 41.55 7.62
C ILE A 638 -24.35 42.90 8.17
N VAL A 639 -25.24 42.92 9.16
CA VAL A 639 -25.75 44.07 9.84
C VAL A 639 -25.48 43.98 11.33
N ASP A 640 -24.77 44.93 11.89
CA ASP A 640 -24.36 44.92 13.31
C ASP A 640 -23.69 43.62 13.76
N GLY A 641 -22.85 43.04 12.87
CA GLY A 641 -22.18 41.77 13.12
C GLY A 641 -23.05 40.52 12.94
N ARG A 642 -24.32 40.65 12.54
CA ARG A 642 -25.21 39.52 12.27
C ARG A 642 -25.32 39.25 10.78
N ILE A 643 -25.29 37.99 10.39
CA ILE A 643 -25.65 37.58 9.03
C ILE A 643 -27.17 37.63 8.93
N THR A 644 -27.64 38.35 7.92
CA THR A 644 -29.10 38.51 7.71
C THR A 644 -29.63 37.85 6.43
N SER A 645 -28.74 37.46 5.56
CA SER A 645 -29.04 36.82 4.26
C SER A 645 -29.41 35.32 4.35
N PHE A 646 -28.99 34.64 5.41
CA PHE A 646 -29.31 33.23 5.69
C PHE A 646 -29.18 32.94 7.19
N ASP A 647 -29.69 31.78 7.63
CA ASP A 647 -29.49 31.31 9.02
C ASP A 647 -28.05 30.74 9.20
N PRO A 648 -27.14 31.48 9.86
CA PRO A 648 -25.77 31.06 10.01
C PRO A 648 -25.59 29.83 10.92
N THR A 649 -26.57 29.53 11.80
CA THR A 649 -26.45 28.41 12.75
C THR A 649 -26.37 27.05 12.08
N LEU A 650 -26.90 26.96 10.85
CA LEU A 650 -26.89 25.72 10.05
C LEU A 650 -25.47 25.34 9.59
N PHE A 651 -24.59 26.32 9.41
CA PHE A 651 -23.30 26.11 8.74
C PHE A 651 -22.10 26.62 9.55
N LEU A 652 -22.25 27.68 10.29
CA LEU A 652 -21.17 28.30 11.06
C LEU A 652 -21.23 27.85 12.51
N LYS A 653 -20.04 27.76 13.11
CA LYS A 653 -19.86 27.38 14.51
C LYS A 653 -19.08 28.44 15.28
N ALA A 654 -19.37 28.57 16.56
CA ALA A 654 -18.62 29.49 17.43
C ALA A 654 -17.12 29.17 17.35
N GLY A 655 -16.29 30.19 17.15
CA GLY A 655 -14.85 30.07 16.95
C GLY A 655 -14.41 29.88 15.50
N ASP A 656 -15.31 29.84 14.53
CA ASP A 656 -14.95 29.91 13.11
C ASP A 656 -14.24 31.24 12.82
N GLU A 657 -13.17 31.21 12.06
CA GLU A 657 -12.52 32.37 11.47
C GLU A 657 -12.97 32.47 10.01
N VAL A 658 -13.59 33.57 9.69
CA VAL A 658 -14.14 33.81 8.35
C VAL A 658 -13.45 34.97 7.66
N LEU A 659 -13.25 34.84 6.35
CA LEU A 659 -12.71 35.87 5.47
C LEU A 659 -13.83 36.47 4.63
N ILE A 660 -13.97 37.79 4.66
CA ILE A 660 -14.92 38.55 3.86
C ILE A 660 -14.21 39.16 2.65
N SER A 661 -14.70 38.84 1.45
CA SER A 661 -14.19 39.41 0.20
C SER A 661 -15.16 40.41 -0.39
N PRO A 662 -14.66 41.51 -1.05
CA PRO A 662 -13.31 41.72 -1.55
C PRO A 662 -12.34 42.39 -0.57
N ASN A 663 -12.79 42.93 0.58
CA ASN A 663 -11.99 43.76 1.49
C ASN A 663 -10.99 42.98 2.36
N GLY A 664 -10.99 41.65 2.31
CA GLY A 664 -10.06 40.82 3.07
C GLY A 664 -10.25 40.87 4.59
N LEU A 665 -11.42 41.29 5.06
CA LEU A 665 -11.72 41.42 6.47
C LEU A 665 -11.85 40.03 7.11
N LYS A 666 -11.11 39.81 8.20
CA LYS A 666 -11.18 38.60 9.02
C LYS A 666 -12.08 38.83 10.22
N LEU A 667 -13.05 37.96 10.42
CA LEU A 667 -13.97 38.02 11.55
C LEU A 667 -14.04 36.64 12.23
N TYR A 668 -14.44 36.64 13.48
CA TYR A 668 -14.61 35.44 14.32
C TYR A 668 -16.06 35.27 14.69
N VAL A 669 -16.58 34.06 14.43
CA VAL A 669 -17.95 33.71 14.83
C VAL A 669 -18.02 33.53 16.33
N THR A 670 -18.93 34.21 16.98
CA THR A 670 -19.12 34.18 18.42
C THR A 670 -20.58 33.90 18.75
N ASP A 671 -20.83 32.96 19.64
CA ASP A 671 -22.19 32.63 20.11
C ASP A 671 -22.52 33.46 21.36
N LEU A 672 -23.70 34.09 21.34
CA LEU A 672 -24.32 34.70 22.49
C LEU A 672 -25.80 34.22 22.56
N ASN A 673 -26.05 33.33 23.53
CA ASN A 673 -27.40 32.77 23.78
C ASN A 673 -28.06 32.16 22.53
N GLY A 674 -27.29 31.45 21.71
CA GLY A 674 -27.76 30.83 20.47
C GLY A 674 -27.78 31.75 19.25
N ASN A 675 -27.38 33.00 19.39
CA ASN A 675 -27.23 33.96 18.29
C ASN A 675 -25.77 34.09 17.89
N LEU A 676 -25.47 33.89 16.61
CA LEU A 676 -24.11 34.03 16.09
C LEU A 676 -23.82 35.44 15.63
N PHE A 677 -22.68 35.97 16.08
CA PHE A 677 -22.15 37.29 15.72
C PHE A 677 -20.76 37.16 15.11
N LEU A 678 -20.47 38.00 14.13
CA LEU A 678 -19.16 38.15 13.52
C LEU A 678 -18.41 39.32 14.19
N LEU A 679 -17.39 39.05 14.94
CA LEU A 679 -16.58 40.02 15.64
C LEU A 679 -15.15 40.07 15.08
N ASP A 680 -14.53 41.22 15.07
CA ASP A 680 -13.16 41.41 14.62
C ASP A 680 -12.12 40.89 15.64
N ARG A 681 -10.85 41.07 15.35
CA ARG A 681 -9.74 40.66 16.24
C ARG A 681 -9.72 41.40 17.57
N PHE A 682 -10.45 42.52 17.70
CA PHE A 682 -10.58 43.32 18.92
C PHE A 682 -11.89 43.00 19.68
N GLY A 683 -12.66 42.03 19.17
CA GLY A 683 -13.91 41.61 19.81
C GLY A 683 -15.06 42.59 19.59
N THR A 684 -15.01 43.37 18.52
CA THR A 684 -16.07 44.31 18.13
C THR A 684 -16.69 43.95 16.80
N ALA A 685 -17.99 44.30 16.62
CA ALA A 685 -18.63 44.12 15.33
C ALA A 685 -18.05 45.09 14.29
N PRO A 686 -18.14 44.75 12.98
CA PRO A 686 -17.74 45.66 11.91
C PRO A 686 -18.38 47.02 12.05
N SER A 687 -17.60 48.09 11.85
CA SER A 687 -18.06 49.48 12.01
C SER A 687 -19.06 49.93 10.95
N SER A 688 -19.23 49.19 9.89
CA SER A 688 -20.20 49.46 8.82
C SER A 688 -20.87 48.15 8.39
N ASN A 689 -22.12 48.22 7.98
CA ASN A 689 -22.85 47.13 7.38
C ASN A 689 -22.19 46.70 6.07
N ILE A 690 -22.16 45.38 5.83
CA ILE A 690 -21.58 44.78 4.64
C ILE A 690 -22.70 44.17 3.84
N SER A 691 -22.77 44.41 2.54
CA SER A 691 -23.82 43.86 1.68
C SER A 691 -23.21 43.16 0.46
N GLY A 692 -23.84 42.04 0.06
CA GLY A 692 -23.49 41.30 -1.15
C GLY A 692 -22.08 40.70 -1.15
N ALA A 693 -21.45 40.49 -0.01
CA ALA A 693 -20.09 40.01 0.11
C ALA A 693 -19.97 38.50 -0.11
N LYS A 694 -18.75 38.02 -0.33
CA LYS A 694 -18.43 36.59 -0.23
C LYS A 694 -17.83 36.33 1.15
N LEU A 695 -18.32 35.30 1.82
CA LEU A 695 -17.78 34.82 3.08
C LEU A 695 -17.19 33.44 2.90
N LYS A 696 -15.96 33.22 3.39
CA LYS A 696 -15.27 31.93 3.39
C LYS A 696 -14.84 31.56 4.79
N VAL A 697 -15.13 30.35 5.23
CA VAL A 697 -14.60 29.79 6.46
C VAL A 697 -13.14 29.38 6.23
N ILE A 698 -12.18 30.13 6.81
CA ILE A 698 -10.74 29.87 6.64
C ILE A 698 -10.15 29.02 7.78
N ARG A 699 -10.80 29.00 8.94
CA ARG A 699 -10.49 28.16 10.07
C ARG A 699 -11.77 27.74 10.76
N SER A 700 -11.93 26.44 11.00
CA SER A 700 -13.11 25.92 11.70
C SER A 700 -13.08 26.25 13.21
N GLY A 701 -14.21 26.51 13.78
CA GLY A 701 -14.46 26.53 15.22
C GLY A 701 -14.51 25.13 15.83
N LEU A 702 -14.72 24.11 15.00
CA LEU A 702 -14.66 22.70 15.42
C LEU A 702 -13.22 22.27 15.65
N ARG A 703 -12.98 21.50 16.71
CA ARG A 703 -11.60 21.28 17.23
C ARG A 703 -11.01 19.91 16.98
N ASN A 704 -11.64 19.05 16.19
CA ASN A 704 -11.19 17.67 15.94
C ASN A 704 -10.99 16.84 17.22
N GLN A 705 -11.79 17.10 18.24
CA GLN A 705 -11.79 16.43 19.53
C GLN A 705 -12.98 15.48 19.68
N ALA A 706 -13.68 15.19 18.60
CA ALA A 706 -14.92 14.41 18.56
C ALA A 706 -14.76 13.03 19.22
N SER A 707 -13.59 12.42 19.08
CA SER A 707 -13.30 11.07 19.56
C SER A 707 -12.91 10.99 21.04
N ILE A 708 -12.82 12.12 21.76
CA ILE A 708 -12.53 12.12 23.20
C ILE A 708 -13.71 11.46 23.93
N ALA A 709 -13.41 10.55 24.86
CA ALA A 709 -14.40 9.93 25.71
C ALA A 709 -14.88 10.91 26.79
N ILE A 710 -16.17 11.22 26.81
CA ILE A 710 -16.81 12.04 27.85
C ILE A 710 -17.55 11.19 28.88
N GLY A 711 -17.57 9.89 28.70
CA GLY A 711 -18.16 8.95 29.65
C GLY A 711 -17.97 7.52 29.20
N GLN A 712 -17.86 6.63 30.16
CA GLN A 712 -17.83 5.17 29.97
C GLN A 712 -18.86 4.51 30.84
N VAL A 713 -19.47 3.44 30.32
CA VAL A 713 -20.41 2.61 31.05
C VAL A 713 -20.11 1.14 30.75
N SER A 714 -19.86 0.37 31.78
CA SER A 714 -19.65 -1.08 31.69
C SER A 714 -20.91 -1.81 32.17
N THR A 715 -21.41 -2.74 31.36
CA THR A 715 -22.65 -3.50 31.68
C THR A 715 -22.52 -4.96 31.26
N ARG A 716 -23.28 -5.83 31.94
CA ARG A 716 -23.40 -7.26 31.58
C ARG A 716 -24.44 -7.55 30.53
N GLU A 717 -25.25 -6.58 30.18
CA GLU A 717 -26.33 -6.72 29.20
C GLU A 717 -26.03 -5.83 27.99
N ASP A 718 -26.42 -6.33 26.82
CA ASP A 718 -26.26 -5.56 25.60
C ASP A 718 -27.00 -4.22 25.75
N PRO A 719 -26.27 -3.08 25.60
CA PRO A 719 -26.90 -1.77 25.71
C PRO A 719 -27.74 -1.40 24.48
N ILE A 720 -27.77 -2.23 23.43
CA ILE A 720 -28.59 -2.00 22.25
C ILE A 720 -29.88 -2.81 22.34
N ASN A 721 -30.99 -2.12 22.22
CA ASN A 721 -32.28 -2.77 22.12
C ASN A 721 -32.43 -3.42 20.75
N SER A 722 -32.53 -4.75 20.72
CA SER A 722 -32.58 -5.53 19.49
C SER A 722 -33.81 -5.25 18.61
N SER A 723 -34.92 -4.81 19.22
CA SER A 723 -36.20 -4.54 18.51
C SER A 723 -36.24 -3.13 17.89
N SER A 724 -35.72 -2.13 18.61
CA SER A 724 -35.70 -0.73 18.17
C SER A 724 -34.41 -0.30 17.50
N GLN A 725 -33.34 -1.09 17.60
CA GLN A 725 -32.00 -0.75 17.16
C GLN A 725 -31.53 0.60 17.75
N GLN A 726 -31.79 0.82 19.04
CA GLN A 726 -31.47 2.03 19.75
C GLN A 726 -30.62 1.75 21.00
N LEU A 727 -29.75 2.69 21.35
CA LEU A 727 -29.01 2.69 22.58
C LEU A 727 -29.97 2.83 23.77
N ASP A 728 -29.92 1.88 24.67
CA ASP A 728 -30.68 1.87 25.91
C ASP A 728 -29.73 1.54 27.08
N LEU A 729 -29.38 2.55 27.84
CA LEU A 729 -28.63 2.47 29.09
C LEU A 729 -29.51 2.87 30.30
N GLY A 730 -30.81 2.63 30.21
CA GLY A 730 -31.76 2.97 31.29
C GLY A 730 -31.63 2.14 32.57
N THR A 731 -32.54 2.42 33.47
CA THR A 731 -32.55 1.85 34.86
C THR A 731 -32.68 0.33 34.92
N SER A 732 -33.07 -0.31 33.83
CA SER A 732 -33.20 -1.79 33.80
C SER A 732 -31.89 -2.53 33.56
N LYS A 733 -30.81 -1.83 33.19
CA LYS A 733 -29.52 -2.46 32.85
C LYS A 733 -28.67 -2.75 34.08
N LYS A 734 -27.95 -3.85 34.04
CA LYS A 734 -27.03 -4.29 35.08
C LYS A 734 -25.66 -3.64 34.88
N ILE A 735 -25.50 -2.45 35.44
CA ILE A 735 -24.26 -1.67 35.28
C ILE A 735 -23.22 -2.13 36.30
N LEU A 736 -22.00 -2.33 35.82
CA LEU A 736 -20.83 -2.70 36.64
C LEU A 736 -20.09 -1.46 37.15
N ASP A 737 -19.87 -0.54 36.26
CA ASP A 737 -19.14 0.71 36.49
C ASP A 737 -19.53 1.79 35.49
N ALA A 738 -19.47 3.04 35.92
CA ALA A 738 -19.67 4.17 35.02
C ALA A 738 -18.90 5.40 35.52
N SER A 739 -18.30 6.12 34.61
CA SER A 739 -17.57 7.36 34.86
C SER A 739 -17.84 8.38 33.77
N VAL A 740 -17.71 9.65 34.10
CA VAL A 740 -17.98 10.78 33.20
C VAL A 740 -16.98 11.88 33.43
N VAL A 741 -16.59 12.56 32.35
CA VAL A 741 -15.82 13.80 32.36
C VAL A 741 -16.60 14.86 31.59
N THR A 742 -16.89 15.98 32.24
CA THR A 742 -17.46 17.14 31.59
C THR A 742 -16.37 18.05 31.03
N PHE A 743 -16.70 18.76 29.97
CA PHE A 743 -15.77 19.68 29.33
C PHE A 743 -16.34 21.10 29.32
N SER A 744 -15.46 22.09 29.29
CA SER A 744 -15.81 23.51 29.16
C SER A 744 -14.81 24.22 28.25
N GLU A 745 -15.27 25.20 27.48
CA GLU A 745 -14.41 26.15 26.79
C GLU A 745 -14.17 27.42 27.63
N ASN A 746 -14.97 27.61 28.73
CA ASN A 746 -14.92 28.74 29.63
C ASN A 746 -14.14 28.36 30.90
N TRP A 747 -12.83 28.31 30.80
CA TRP A 747 -11.97 27.92 31.93
C TRP A 747 -11.29 29.12 32.50
N GLN A 748 -11.98 29.79 33.46
CA GLN A 748 -11.56 30.89 34.33
C GLN A 748 -10.78 32.08 33.73
N VAL A 749 -10.84 32.25 32.43
CA VAL A 749 -10.39 33.47 31.81
C VAL A 749 -11.59 34.38 31.70
N THR A 750 -11.53 35.53 32.34
CA THR A 750 -12.59 36.55 32.34
C THR A 750 -12.79 37.13 30.95
N CYS A 751 -13.46 36.40 30.08
CA CYS A 751 -13.85 36.87 28.76
C CYS A 751 -15.38 37.04 28.74
N GLU A 752 -15.88 38.14 29.19
CA GLU A 752 -17.31 38.43 29.23
C GLU A 752 -17.74 39.12 27.94
N LEU A 753 -18.74 38.52 27.28
CA LEU A 753 -19.44 39.16 26.19
C LEU A 753 -20.68 39.89 26.76
N ASN A 754 -20.75 41.18 26.58
CA ASN A 754 -21.90 41.95 27.04
C ASN A 754 -23.10 41.83 26.11
N ASP A 755 -24.29 42.07 26.65
CA ASP A 755 -25.59 42.02 25.94
C ASP A 755 -25.91 43.27 25.13
N GLN A 756 -24.95 44.18 24.94
CA GLN A 756 -25.17 45.38 24.11
C GLN A 756 -25.40 44.96 22.65
N ASN A 757 -26.12 45.78 21.93
CA ASN A 757 -26.36 45.55 20.51
C ASN A 757 -25.55 46.54 19.66
N PRO A 758 -24.50 46.10 18.94
CA PRO A 758 -23.93 44.76 18.83
C PRO A 758 -23.15 44.36 20.08
N PRO A 759 -23.07 43.03 20.40
CA PRO A 759 -22.33 42.53 21.54
C PRO A 759 -20.84 42.78 21.37
N LYS A 760 -20.16 42.98 22.52
CA LYS A 760 -18.74 43.26 22.55
C LYS A 760 -18.06 42.57 23.74
N PHE A 761 -16.83 42.07 23.57
CA PHE A 761 -16.02 41.58 24.67
C PHE A 761 -15.50 42.76 25.50
N THR A 762 -15.76 42.75 26.81
CA THR A 762 -15.49 43.87 27.69
C THR A 762 -14.17 43.74 28.46
N ASN A 763 -13.76 42.52 28.76
CA ASN A 763 -12.64 42.29 29.71
C ASN A 763 -11.35 41.89 29.02
N THR A 764 -11.23 42.07 27.70
CA THR A 764 -10.02 41.72 26.94
C THR A 764 -9.68 42.79 25.91
N ALA A 765 -8.37 42.98 25.69
CA ALA A 765 -7.88 43.87 24.64
C ALA A 765 -7.94 43.25 23.23
N LEU A 766 -8.16 41.95 23.13
CA LEU A 766 -8.23 41.20 21.89
C LEU A 766 -9.36 40.18 21.99
N ASN A 767 -9.91 39.79 20.84
CA ASN A 767 -10.89 38.74 20.73
C ASN A 767 -10.33 37.43 21.33
N PRO A 768 -11.01 36.78 22.29
CA PRO A 768 -10.51 35.60 22.99
C PRO A 768 -10.19 34.43 22.10
N TYR A 769 -10.87 34.26 20.95
CA TYR A 769 -10.59 33.21 19.98
C TYR A 769 -9.21 33.36 19.31
N THR A 770 -8.67 34.58 19.22
CA THR A 770 -7.33 34.84 18.68
C THR A 770 -6.20 34.33 19.55
N ARG A 771 -6.46 34.15 20.85
CA ARG A 771 -5.49 33.68 21.84
C ARG A 771 -5.78 32.26 22.33
N GLY A 772 -6.80 31.62 21.81
CA GLY A 772 -7.22 30.30 22.28
C GLY A 772 -7.80 30.32 23.69
N MET A 773 -8.24 31.48 24.18
CA MET A 773 -8.93 31.58 25.48
C MET A 773 -10.37 31.13 25.38
N ARG A 774 -10.97 31.14 24.20
CA ARG A 774 -12.21 30.49 23.82
C ARG A 774 -12.00 29.59 22.62
N GLY A 775 -12.93 28.70 22.39
CA GLY A 775 -12.88 27.72 21.31
C GLY A 775 -11.84 26.62 21.53
N GLN A 776 -11.43 26.38 22.78
CA GLN A 776 -10.64 25.23 23.20
C GLN A 776 -11.35 24.54 24.34
N TRP A 777 -11.68 23.26 24.15
CA TRP A 777 -12.39 22.46 25.13
C TRP A 777 -11.39 21.74 26.04
N ARG A 778 -11.62 21.81 27.36
CA ARG A 778 -10.79 21.19 28.39
C ARG A 778 -11.65 20.49 29.42
N PRO A 779 -11.15 19.41 30.07
CA PRO A 779 -11.82 18.79 31.19
C PRO A 779 -12.19 19.81 32.26
N ASN A 780 -13.38 19.71 32.79
CA ASN A 780 -13.86 20.57 33.84
C ASN A 780 -14.08 19.81 35.14
N ALA A 781 -14.86 18.74 35.10
CA ALA A 781 -15.17 17.93 36.25
C ALA A 781 -15.32 16.45 35.90
N SER A 782 -14.90 15.59 36.79
CA SER A 782 -15.04 14.15 36.67
C SER A 782 -16.03 13.62 37.69
N TYR A 783 -16.86 12.71 37.24
CA TYR A 783 -17.88 12.06 38.08
C TYR A 783 -17.77 10.57 37.96
N VAL A 784 -18.06 9.86 39.08
CA VAL A 784 -18.15 8.39 39.09
C VAL A 784 -19.53 7.96 39.55
N HIS A 785 -20.06 6.88 39.00
CA HIS A 785 -21.33 6.39 39.47
C HIS A 785 -21.19 5.70 40.80
N TYR A 786 -21.91 6.16 41.80
CA TYR A 786 -21.93 5.59 43.12
C TYR A 786 -22.96 4.46 43.18
N THR A 787 -22.48 3.24 43.36
CA THR A 787 -23.34 2.07 43.59
C THR A 787 -23.65 1.97 45.08
N ASP A 788 -24.88 2.28 45.52
CA ASP A 788 -25.31 2.12 46.86
C ASP A 788 -25.15 0.66 47.34
N ARG A 789 -24.63 0.50 48.51
CA ARG A 789 -24.68 -0.77 49.26
C ARG A 789 -25.96 -0.78 50.05
N GLU A 790 -27.04 -1.22 49.45
CA GLU A 790 -28.27 -1.42 50.23
C GLU A 790 -28.13 -2.65 51.11
N PRO A 791 -28.52 -2.54 52.39
CA PRO A 791 -28.60 -3.72 53.25
C PRO A 791 -29.72 -4.62 52.75
N ARG A 792 -29.35 -5.82 52.24
CA ARG A 792 -30.34 -6.86 51.95
C ARG A 792 -30.48 -7.81 53.15
N LEU A 793 -31.72 -8.02 53.58
CA LEU A 793 -32.08 -9.05 54.52
C LEU A 793 -32.03 -10.42 53.86
N PHE A 794 -30.89 -11.12 54.00
CA PHE A 794 -30.76 -12.51 53.62
C PHE A 794 -30.70 -13.38 54.86
N TYR A 795 -31.49 -14.43 54.90
CA TYR A 795 -31.48 -15.49 55.93
C TYR A 795 -31.33 -15.00 57.39
N ASN A 796 -32.36 -15.17 58.17
CA ASN A 796 -32.34 -14.89 59.63
C ASN A 796 -32.19 -13.39 60.01
N ASN A 797 -32.75 -12.47 59.23
CA ASN A 797 -32.75 -11.02 59.56
C ASN A 797 -31.36 -10.37 59.75
N ALA A 798 -30.29 -10.96 59.24
CA ALA A 798 -29.00 -10.31 59.23
C ALA A 798 -28.90 -9.35 58.02
N SER A 799 -28.64 -8.09 58.27
CA SER A 799 -28.35 -7.10 57.25
C SER A 799 -26.92 -7.33 56.75
N LEU A 800 -26.81 -7.86 55.56
CA LEU A 800 -25.50 -7.98 54.85
C LEU A 800 -25.44 -6.91 53.79
N HIS A 801 -24.40 -6.09 53.82
CA HIS A 801 -24.08 -5.15 52.73
C HIS A 801 -23.44 -5.91 51.58
N ILE A 802 -24.27 -6.57 50.78
CA ILE A 802 -23.83 -7.34 49.64
C ILE A 802 -24.27 -6.60 48.38
N ARG A 803 -23.30 -6.30 47.53
CA ARG A 803 -23.62 -5.95 46.14
C ARG A 803 -24.30 -7.15 45.48
N ASP A 804 -25.40 -6.94 44.76
CA ASP A 804 -26.00 -7.99 43.98
C ASP A 804 -25.10 -8.30 42.78
N ASN A 805 -24.21 -9.27 42.94
CA ASN A 805 -23.20 -9.65 41.95
C ASN A 805 -22.31 -8.48 41.47
N GLY A 806 -22.08 -7.48 42.33
CA GLY A 806 -21.27 -6.31 41.97
C GLY A 806 -21.92 -5.34 40.96
N GLN A 807 -23.25 -5.45 40.73
CA GLN A 807 -23.99 -4.66 39.75
C GLN A 807 -24.83 -3.57 40.41
N ALA A 808 -24.93 -2.40 39.75
CA ALA A 808 -25.91 -1.38 40.10
C ALA A 808 -27.25 -1.69 39.44
N ILE A 809 -28.31 -1.77 40.24
CA ILE A 809 -29.66 -2.08 39.73
C ILE A 809 -30.53 -0.85 39.53
N ASP A 810 -30.10 0.31 40.04
CA ASP A 810 -30.80 1.59 39.99
C ASP A 810 -30.02 2.66 39.25
N PHE A 811 -29.35 2.24 38.16
CA PHE A 811 -28.54 3.14 37.36
C PHE A 811 -29.35 4.31 36.75
N THR A 812 -28.87 5.51 36.95
CA THR A 812 -29.39 6.71 36.33
C THR A 812 -28.33 7.23 35.33
N PRO A 813 -28.58 7.24 34.03
CA PRO A 813 -27.62 7.75 33.04
C PRO A 813 -27.24 9.21 33.33
N PHE A 814 -25.97 9.53 33.26
CA PHE A 814 -25.50 10.92 33.36
C PHE A 814 -25.85 11.74 32.12
N TRP A 815 -25.63 11.12 30.94
CA TRP A 815 -25.95 11.72 29.66
C TRP A 815 -27.30 11.22 29.15
N THR A 816 -28.17 12.14 28.74
CA THR A 816 -29.46 11.82 28.10
C THR A 816 -29.60 12.53 26.78
N SER A 817 -30.13 11.83 25.77
CA SER A 817 -30.41 12.40 24.46
C SER A 817 -31.64 13.33 24.53
N THR A 818 -31.55 14.49 23.90
CA THR A 818 -32.70 15.39 23.70
C THR A 818 -33.65 14.93 22.58
N GLY A 819 -33.33 13.84 21.89
CA GLY A 819 -34.03 13.36 20.69
C GLY A 819 -33.67 14.11 19.40
N THR A 820 -32.97 15.25 19.51
CA THR A 820 -32.54 16.04 18.34
C THR A 820 -31.08 15.74 17.92
N GLY A 821 -30.42 14.77 18.58
CA GLY A 821 -29.04 14.41 18.34
C GLY A 821 -28.03 15.10 19.27
N LYS A 822 -28.50 15.83 20.27
CA LYS A 822 -27.67 16.44 21.32
C LYS A 822 -27.86 15.71 22.64
N TRP A 823 -26.77 15.48 23.36
CA TRP A 823 -26.75 14.88 24.69
C TRP A 823 -26.48 15.94 25.75
N ILE A 824 -27.21 15.87 26.84
CA ILE A 824 -27.10 16.82 27.96
C ILE A 824 -26.84 16.07 29.26
N PRO A 825 -26.14 16.68 30.21
CA PRO A 825 -25.93 16.09 31.54
C PRO A 825 -27.20 16.21 32.37
N SER A 826 -27.92 15.12 32.53
CA SER A 826 -29.20 15.09 33.27
C SER A 826 -29.07 14.76 34.74
N ALA A 827 -27.96 14.13 35.16
CA ALA A 827 -27.73 13.66 36.53
C ALA A 827 -26.65 14.50 37.26
N MET A 828 -26.30 15.69 36.80
CA MET A 828 -25.36 16.58 37.45
C MET A 828 -25.96 17.01 38.83
N GLY A 829 -25.18 16.86 39.89
CA GLY A 829 -25.64 17.10 41.29
C GLY A 829 -26.44 15.97 41.91
N SER A 830 -26.65 14.87 41.21
CA SER A 830 -27.28 13.68 41.75
C SER A 830 -26.39 13.00 42.80
N PRO A 831 -26.91 12.51 43.94
CA PRO A 831 -26.13 11.72 44.87
C PRO A 831 -25.53 10.44 44.27
N LYS A 832 -26.12 9.94 43.19
CA LYS A 832 -25.61 8.77 42.45
C LYS A 832 -24.37 9.08 41.59
N TRP A 833 -24.10 10.36 41.37
CA TRP A 833 -22.96 10.84 40.60
C TRP A 833 -22.13 11.87 41.39
N PRO A 834 -21.47 11.44 42.47
CA PRO A 834 -20.60 12.30 43.24
C PRO A 834 -19.46 12.83 42.36
N LEU A 835 -19.08 14.06 42.58
CA LEU A 835 -17.90 14.68 42.01
C LEU A 835 -16.66 13.93 42.47
N SER A 836 -15.80 13.55 41.56
CA SER A 836 -14.52 12.88 41.86
C SER A 836 -13.35 13.84 41.80
N ASN A 837 -13.37 14.75 40.87
CA ASN A 837 -12.35 15.77 40.68
C ASN A 837 -12.95 16.98 39.95
N LEU A 838 -12.58 18.19 40.40
CA LEU A 838 -12.95 19.45 39.76
C LEU A 838 -11.69 20.23 39.45
N ILE A 839 -11.49 20.60 38.20
CA ILE A 839 -10.38 21.45 37.83
C ILE A 839 -10.84 22.89 37.96
N THR A 840 -10.20 23.63 38.87
CA THR A 840 -10.60 24.98 39.28
C THR A 840 -9.85 26.05 38.50
N ILE A 841 -8.58 25.81 38.12
CA ILE A 841 -7.74 26.79 37.44
C ILE A 841 -6.91 26.15 36.34
N TYR A 842 -6.96 26.75 35.13
CA TYR A 842 -6.04 26.53 34.04
C TYR A 842 -5.19 27.78 33.76
N ASP A 843 -3.98 27.60 33.27
CA ASP A 843 -3.24 28.72 32.68
C ASP A 843 -3.64 28.96 31.19
N ASP A 844 -3.06 30.00 30.59
CA ASP A 844 -3.29 30.38 29.19
C ASP A 844 -2.75 29.37 28.16
N ARG A 845 -1.93 28.40 28.58
CA ARG A 845 -1.44 27.30 27.76
C ARG A 845 -2.21 26.01 27.96
N GLY A 846 -3.07 25.95 29.00
CA GLY A 846 -3.89 24.80 29.28
C GLY A 846 -3.29 23.85 30.31
N ASN A 847 -2.28 24.28 30.99
CA ASN A 847 -1.81 23.53 32.14
C ASN A 847 -2.81 23.67 33.29
N GLU A 848 -3.14 22.55 33.91
CA GLU A 848 -3.95 22.47 35.11
C GLU A 848 -3.12 23.04 36.28
N LEU A 849 -3.56 24.15 36.81
CA LEU A 849 -2.86 24.81 37.94
C LEU A 849 -3.46 24.45 39.29
N GLU A 850 -4.74 24.14 39.33
CA GLU A 850 -5.41 23.75 40.58
C GLU A 850 -6.58 22.81 40.29
N ASN A 851 -6.73 21.81 41.09
CA ASN A 851 -7.90 20.91 41.12
C ASN A 851 -8.32 20.61 42.53
N GLU A 852 -9.55 20.21 42.70
CA GLU A 852 -10.13 19.76 43.97
C GLU A 852 -10.56 18.30 43.89
N ASP A 853 -10.28 17.51 44.90
CA ASP A 853 -10.75 16.13 44.99
C ASP A 853 -12.22 16.03 45.42
N ALA A 854 -12.70 14.80 45.61
CA ALA A 854 -14.07 14.51 46.05
C ALA A 854 -14.43 15.10 47.45
N LEU A 855 -13.46 15.47 48.24
CA LEU A 855 -13.62 16.09 49.58
C LEU A 855 -13.47 17.63 49.52
N GLY A 856 -13.22 18.17 48.34
CA GLY A 856 -12.95 19.61 48.18
C GLY A 856 -11.55 20.01 48.63
N ILE A 857 -10.61 19.07 48.68
CA ILE A 857 -9.23 19.35 49.08
C ILE A 857 -8.46 19.78 47.79
N PRO A 858 -7.91 21.02 47.78
CA PRO A 858 -7.22 21.52 46.63
C PRO A 858 -5.81 20.96 46.50
N SER A 859 -5.41 20.68 45.29
CA SER A 859 -4.03 20.41 44.87
C SER A 859 -3.64 21.40 43.80
N ALA A 860 -2.43 21.99 43.92
CA ALA A 860 -1.97 23.03 42.99
C ALA A 860 -0.59 22.69 42.39
N ALA A 861 -0.38 23.08 41.15
CA ALA A 861 0.88 22.90 40.45
C ALA A 861 1.40 24.23 39.87
N TYR A 862 2.70 24.46 39.96
CA TYR A 862 3.36 25.59 39.36
C TYR A 862 4.29 25.13 38.25
N PHE A 863 4.13 25.72 37.05
CA PHE A 863 4.88 25.36 35.83
C PHE A 863 5.98 26.38 35.54
N GLY A 864 7.22 25.89 35.40
CA GLY A 864 8.39 26.67 35.00
C GLY A 864 8.79 26.36 33.54
N TYR A 865 10.02 26.73 33.18
CA TYR A 865 10.58 26.53 31.83
C TYR A 865 9.63 26.96 30.70
N ASN A 866 9.18 28.23 30.81
CA ASN A 866 8.20 28.81 29.90
C ASN A 866 6.84 28.03 29.88
N LYS A 867 6.40 27.60 31.05
CA LYS A 867 5.16 26.83 31.32
C LYS A 867 5.12 25.46 30.64
N SER A 868 6.29 24.82 30.46
CA SER A 868 6.36 23.50 29.82
C SER A 868 6.53 22.34 30.79
N LEU A 869 7.06 22.59 32.00
CA LEU A 869 7.32 21.55 33.00
C LEU A 869 6.80 21.94 34.38
N PRO A 870 6.13 21.03 35.11
CA PRO A 870 5.79 21.28 36.51
C PRO A 870 7.08 21.33 37.35
N ILE A 871 7.27 22.40 38.13
CA ILE A 871 8.44 22.60 38.98
C ILE A 871 8.09 22.57 40.48
N ALA A 872 6.83 22.70 40.82
CA ALA A 872 6.32 22.56 42.18
C ALA A 872 4.90 22.02 42.14
N VAL A 873 4.59 21.13 43.08
CA VAL A 873 3.24 20.63 43.35
C VAL A 873 2.99 20.78 44.86
N ALA A 874 1.85 21.31 45.23
CA ALA A 874 1.39 21.44 46.60
C ALA A 874 0.05 20.68 46.75
N ASN A 875 -0.03 19.84 47.74
CA ASN A 875 -1.26 19.18 48.18
C ASN A 875 -1.57 19.67 49.60
N ASN A 876 -2.81 19.96 49.84
CA ASN A 876 -3.26 20.44 51.18
C ASN A 876 -3.53 19.29 52.14
#